data_71e11b94bdb51570f5872f9f8336cece
#
_entry.id   71e11b94bdb51570f5872f9f8336cece
#
_cell.length_a   1.000
_cell.length_b   1.000
_cell.length_c   1.000
_cell.angle_alpha   90.00
_cell.angle_beta   90.00
_cell.angle_gamma   90.00
#
_symmetry.space_group_name_H-M   'P 1'
#
loop_
_entity.id
_entity.type
_entity.pdbx_description
1 polymer ?
#
loop_
_entity_poly.entity_id
_entity_poly.type
_entity_poly.pdbx_seq_one_letter_code
_entity_poly.pdbx_strand_id
1 'polypeptide(L)'
;MRLVGWLALLVARRAATAPQLLVIRFVGVLMAVTLVAGVSLYSGAMGDSMLRQRLATDPSDVNLSISQTAQPLSNASYAALDTYIRHGESADIGAPLTGLHIHHNTSALPVYHLGAGGTRLRGVRLAALALDYYEGLQGQIGLLAGTLNVPARMPNGDAPVVVSAYTARSLNLRVGDRLAFATDGSTAIGPPLRITSIFAPISPNSAFWDVHAGDPTYRSFVTPRLETFQSFAAQGAVVGPEYFWLQQTNATALHLNSIDTTLNGLARVRSRVAAIARDTVLITSLDTAINGFLGQYALLPAILLILVAPIVALILYAVAVTTTLALDRQAGEVVLMRSRGATRAQIFALYVAEGLVFGVIAMIVGLVIGLPLAGLIGRASGFLTFGGGLPFTLRLLPETYLYCGVTALLCVLAGLLPAMAVARRSMMAFKGEQARPRGRPLWQRLYLDVVALVVALYGLTLLVRQGVVNSGDATAVVAQDPVVAVTPLLFAVALTLLLSRLLPWLASLALHLLSPLLSPSALVALQSVSRAPRQPMRLVQLSTLTLTLGIFAATVAGVEAQNLSDQYLYQAGAPLRLGESFDRQHAPPSMRSTLDIMPLAAHRALPGVRAVTPALRYDSFGNVTNTTDSGTVINVLGIDPATAGGVMWYRQDFGNQPFNQLLRDVQTPGPDAIVSDALMRATGLHQGDTFGVTLNNNVRVSFRVAGVTRYFPSLNPSDAPFVVANVQYLEQAGKAHGPNEVWLQMDQSQPAIDRILYLAHQWPRTIQSFQGLAPADAAQNNPLSSGIYGVVSVGFLIAAALALLGFLTYAYLTLQQRLSEVAILRALGLSRGQVRTLLLFEQVFLLATAILGGIVAGLLTTRLFLPYMPIAANVVPPFLVVMPWSAVGAFVLAMLIAFVLVLSVHVTLLLRVQLGRVLRLGEG
;
A
#
# COMPACT_ATOMS: atom_id res chain seq x y z
N MET A 1 -2.54 46.68 17.79
CA MET A 1 -3.98 46.57 17.49
C MET A 1 -4.50 47.54 16.41
N ARG A 2 -4.26 48.85 16.47
CA ARG A 2 -4.75 49.80 15.44
C ARG A 2 -4.22 49.52 14.00
N LEU A 3 -2.99 49.11 13.82
CA LEU A 3 -2.38 48.80 12.51
C LEU A 3 -3.00 47.54 11.90
N VAL A 4 -3.29 46.51 12.68
CA VAL A 4 -3.92 45.23 12.23
C VAL A 4 -5.38 45.49 11.79
N GLY A 5 -6.13 46.28 12.57
CA GLY A 5 -7.51 46.68 12.21
C GLY A 5 -7.55 47.50 10.92
N TRP A 6 -6.61 48.45 10.73
CA TRP A 6 -6.49 49.23 9.49
C TRP A 6 -6.14 48.38 8.28
N LEU A 7 -5.20 47.41 8.43
CA LEU A 7 -4.84 46.48 7.37
C LEU A 7 -6.02 45.55 7.01
N ALA A 8 -6.76 45.03 7.98
CA ALA A 8 -7.95 44.22 7.77
C ALA A 8 -9.04 44.99 6.99
N LEU A 9 -9.25 46.23 7.33
CA LEU A 9 -10.24 47.12 6.68
C LEU A 9 -9.83 47.47 5.25
N LEU A 10 -8.53 47.63 4.98
CA LEU A 10 -7.99 47.83 3.63
C LEU A 10 -8.13 46.56 2.77
N VAL A 11 -7.83 45.38 3.34
CA VAL A 11 -8.03 44.11 2.65
C VAL A 11 -9.50 43.90 2.30
N ALA A 12 -10.42 44.19 3.23
CA ALA A 12 -11.87 44.08 2.99
C ALA A 12 -12.36 45.08 1.89
N ARG A 13 -11.88 46.32 1.91
CA ARG A 13 -12.21 47.30 0.85
C ARG A 13 -11.68 46.89 -0.53
N ARG A 14 -10.45 46.32 -0.60
CA ARG A 14 -9.91 45.79 -1.84
C ARG A 14 -10.69 44.57 -2.34
N ALA A 15 -11.14 43.71 -1.43
CA ALA A 15 -12.00 42.59 -1.76
C ALA A 15 -13.31 43.02 -2.42
N ALA A 16 -13.85 44.17 -2.00
CA ALA A 16 -15.05 44.75 -2.57
C ALA A 16 -14.83 45.39 -3.97
N THR A 17 -13.63 45.92 -4.24
CA THR A 17 -13.34 46.63 -5.51
C THR A 17 -12.86 45.71 -6.63
N ALA A 18 -12.17 44.60 -6.35
CA ALA A 18 -11.67 43.65 -7.35
C ALA A 18 -11.86 42.20 -6.89
N PRO A 19 -13.10 41.74 -6.64
CA PRO A 19 -13.35 40.42 -6.02
C PRO A 19 -12.84 39.25 -6.88
N GLN A 20 -12.93 39.34 -8.18
CA GLN A 20 -12.61 38.25 -9.12
C GLN A 20 -11.15 37.78 -9.00
N LEU A 21 -10.20 38.68 -8.96
CA LEU A 21 -8.77 38.37 -8.90
C LEU A 21 -8.35 37.84 -7.52
N LEU A 22 -8.97 38.35 -6.45
CA LEU A 22 -8.73 37.88 -5.09
C LEU A 22 -9.30 36.48 -4.86
N VAL A 23 -10.50 36.21 -5.39
CA VAL A 23 -11.12 34.87 -5.34
C VAL A 23 -10.22 33.83 -6.03
N ILE A 24 -9.67 34.15 -7.20
CA ILE A 24 -8.80 33.23 -7.94
C ILE A 24 -7.54 32.88 -7.12
N ARG A 25 -6.91 33.89 -6.49
CA ARG A 25 -5.75 33.66 -5.61
C ARG A 25 -6.12 32.81 -4.38
N PHE A 26 -7.23 33.17 -3.74
CA PHE A 26 -7.73 32.43 -2.57
C PHE A 26 -8.03 30.96 -2.93
N VAL A 27 -8.71 30.70 -4.04
CA VAL A 27 -9.03 29.35 -4.53
C VAL A 27 -7.74 28.55 -4.76
N GLY A 28 -6.70 29.14 -5.32
CA GLY A 28 -5.40 28.47 -5.49
C GLY A 28 -4.78 28.03 -4.15
N VAL A 29 -4.75 28.95 -3.15
CA VAL A 29 -4.24 28.63 -1.81
C VAL A 29 -5.10 27.56 -1.13
N LEU A 30 -6.43 27.71 -1.23
CA LEU A 30 -7.38 26.77 -0.66
C LEU A 30 -7.20 25.36 -1.24
N MET A 31 -7.06 25.22 -2.56
CA MET A 31 -6.85 23.93 -3.22
C MET A 31 -5.54 23.27 -2.77
N ALA A 32 -4.45 24.04 -2.60
CA ALA A 32 -3.18 23.50 -2.10
C ALA A 32 -3.32 22.92 -0.69
N VAL A 33 -3.89 23.73 0.22
CA VAL A 33 -4.08 23.32 1.62
C VAL A 33 -5.04 22.16 1.74
N THR A 34 -6.14 22.17 0.97
CA THR A 34 -7.14 21.09 0.95
C THR A 34 -6.52 19.76 0.47
N LEU A 35 -5.69 19.82 -0.59
CA LEU A 35 -5.01 18.60 -1.08
C LEU A 35 -4.08 18.02 -0.03
N VAL A 36 -3.24 18.83 0.58
CA VAL A 36 -2.28 18.38 1.60
C VAL A 36 -3.00 17.90 2.85
N ALA A 37 -4.08 18.58 3.27
CA ALA A 37 -4.94 18.13 4.36
C ALA A 37 -5.56 16.77 4.06
N GLY A 38 -6.16 16.58 2.87
CA GLY A 38 -6.79 15.34 2.47
C GLY A 38 -5.82 14.16 2.42
N VAL A 39 -4.61 14.38 1.90
CA VAL A 39 -3.56 13.34 1.82
C VAL A 39 -3.02 12.98 3.20
N SER A 40 -2.78 13.98 4.06
CA SER A 40 -2.30 13.73 5.43
C SER A 40 -3.34 12.99 6.28
N LEU A 41 -4.62 13.39 6.18
CA LEU A 41 -5.73 12.72 6.87
C LEU A 41 -5.91 11.27 6.37
N TYR A 42 -5.80 11.06 5.07
CA TYR A 42 -5.85 9.73 4.47
C TYR A 42 -4.71 8.84 4.95
N SER A 43 -3.47 9.36 4.94
CA SER A 43 -2.29 8.63 5.41
C SER A 43 -2.44 8.13 6.85
N GLY A 44 -2.99 8.96 7.76
CA GLY A 44 -3.25 8.56 9.14
C GLY A 44 -4.34 7.49 9.27
N ALA A 45 -5.48 7.68 8.57
CA ALA A 45 -6.59 6.74 8.59
C ALA A 45 -6.20 5.37 8.00
N MET A 46 -5.35 5.39 6.99
CA MET A 46 -4.81 4.22 6.34
C MET A 46 -3.87 3.45 7.27
N GLY A 47 -2.98 4.13 7.97
CA GLY A 47 -2.10 3.49 8.94
C GLY A 47 -2.89 2.72 10.00
N ASP A 48 -3.96 3.32 10.54
CA ASP A 48 -4.88 2.63 11.46
C ASP A 48 -5.54 1.38 10.82
N SER A 49 -5.91 1.47 9.54
CA SER A 49 -6.52 0.34 8.83
C SER A 49 -5.52 -0.78 8.57
N MET A 50 -4.31 -0.46 8.13
CA MET A 50 -3.23 -1.43 7.91
C MET A 50 -2.82 -2.12 9.22
N LEU A 51 -2.70 -1.37 10.32
CA LEU A 51 -2.40 -1.93 11.63
C LEU A 51 -3.44 -2.97 12.03
N ARG A 52 -4.73 -2.60 11.95
CA ARG A 52 -5.82 -3.52 12.27
C ARG A 52 -5.84 -4.75 11.38
N GLN A 53 -5.63 -4.59 10.09
CA GLN A 53 -5.58 -5.69 9.14
C GLN A 53 -4.42 -6.64 9.46
N ARG A 54 -3.23 -6.11 9.74
CA ARG A 54 -2.05 -6.91 10.11
C ARG A 54 -2.29 -7.71 11.38
N LEU A 55 -2.87 -7.07 12.40
CA LEU A 55 -3.18 -7.72 13.68
C LEU A 55 -4.37 -8.69 13.60
N ALA A 56 -5.27 -8.52 12.62
CA ALA A 56 -6.39 -9.42 12.39
C ALA A 56 -6.04 -10.65 11.55
N THR A 57 -4.94 -10.60 10.79
CA THR A 57 -4.52 -11.71 9.91
C THR A 57 -4.10 -12.93 10.72
N ASP A 58 -3.46 -12.72 11.86
CA ASP A 58 -3.08 -13.80 12.77
C ASP A 58 -3.42 -13.40 14.22
N PRO A 59 -4.62 -13.77 14.71
CA PRO A 59 -5.05 -13.43 16.06
C PRO A 59 -4.15 -14.00 17.15
N SER A 60 -3.42 -15.09 16.87
CA SER A 60 -2.48 -15.69 17.82
C SER A 60 -1.28 -14.78 18.09
N ASP A 61 -0.83 -14.01 17.09
CA ASP A 61 0.27 -13.06 17.21
C ASP A 61 -0.03 -11.90 18.17
N VAL A 62 -1.31 -11.62 18.41
CA VAL A 62 -1.76 -10.46 19.19
C VAL A 62 -1.97 -10.80 20.67
N ASN A 63 -2.04 -12.10 21.00
CA ASN A 63 -2.28 -12.57 22.34
C ASN A 63 -1.04 -12.44 23.24
N LEU A 64 -1.29 -12.22 24.51
CA LEU A 64 -0.27 -12.18 25.54
C LEU A 64 -0.32 -13.48 26.31
N SER A 65 0.72 -14.29 26.21
CA SER A 65 0.87 -15.52 26.99
C SER A 65 1.90 -15.31 28.09
N ILE A 66 1.45 -15.37 29.32
CA ILE A 66 2.33 -15.37 30.48
C ILE A 66 2.51 -16.83 30.88
N SER A 67 3.74 -17.31 30.82
CA SER A 67 4.07 -18.71 31.10
C SER A 67 5.18 -18.86 32.12
N GLN A 68 5.05 -19.91 32.92
CA GLN A 68 6.15 -20.42 33.75
C GLN A 68 6.25 -21.92 33.57
N THR A 69 7.47 -22.40 33.30
CA THR A 69 7.74 -23.80 33.00
C THR A 69 8.73 -24.39 34.01
N ALA A 70 8.58 -25.69 34.27
CA ALA A 70 9.52 -26.54 34.97
C ALA A 70 9.70 -26.30 36.48
N GLN A 71 9.12 -25.27 37.09
CA GLN A 71 9.21 -25.06 38.56
C GLN A 71 7.83 -24.74 39.15
N PRO A 72 7.51 -25.29 40.32
CA PRO A 72 6.23 -24.99 40.99
C PRO A 72 6.21 -23.53 41.48
N LEU A 73 5.14 -22.83 41.22
CA LEU A 73 4.85 -21.55 41.85
C LEU A 73 4.44 -21.77 43.33
N SER A 74 5.00 -21.00 44.26
CA SER A 74 4.41 -20.93 45.57
C SER A 74 2.99 -20.42 45.53
N ASN A 75 2.13 -20.84 46.44
CA ASN A 75 0.74 -20.34 46.47
C ASN A 75 0.66 -18.80 46.56
N ALA A 76 1.61 -18.18 47.25
CA ALA A 76 1.71 -16.70 47.36
C ALA A 76 2.08 -16.06 46.03
N SER A 77 3.07 -16.60 45.33
CA SER A 77 3.49 -16.09 43.99
C SER A 77 2.41 -16.32 42.96
N TYR A 78 1.74 -17.47 42.97
CA TYR A 78 0.61 -17.75 42.11
C TYR A 78 -0.54 -16.74 42.31
N ALA A 79 -0.95 -16.53 43.57
CA ALA A 79 -2.03 -15.61 43.91
C ALA A 79 -1.67 -14.14 43.53
N ALA A 80 -0.41 -13.74 43.75
CA ALA A 80 0.05 -12.41 43.39
C ALA A 80 0.07 -12.20 41.86
N LEU A 81 0.55 -13.22 41.12
CA LEU A 81 0.60 -13.19 39.65
C LEU A 81 -0.82 -13.21 39.04
N ASP A 82 -1.69 -14.11 39.49
CA ASP A 82 -3.07 -14.20 39.06
C ASP A 82 -3.86 -12.91 39.34
N THR A 83 -3.67 -12.30 40.52
CA THR A 83 -4.26 -11.01 40.88
C THR A 83 -3.77 -9.88 39.95
N TYR A 84 -2.48 -9.86 39.66
CA TYR A 84 -1.89 -8.87 38.75
C TYR A 84 -2.45 -9.02 37.33
N ILE A 85 -2.48 -10.23 36.80
CA ILE A 85 -3.00 -10.50 35.43
C ILE A 85 -4.45 -10.12 35.32
N ARG A 86 -5.29 -10.42 36.32
CA ARG A 86 -6.72 -10.11 36.31
C ARG A 86 -7.05 -8.62 36.45
N HIS A 87 -6.24 -7.86 37.21
CA HIS A 87 -6.60 -6.51 37.63
C HIS A 87 -5.55 -5.43 37.34
N GLY A 88 -4.27 -5.80 37.20
CA GLY A 88 -3.17 -4.86 37.00
C GLY A 88 -2.65 -4.75 35.59
N GLU A 89 -2.70 -5.83 34.84
CA GLU A 89 -2.09 -5.92 33.52
C GLU A 89 -2.73 -4.93 32.51
N SER A 90 -4.06 -4.82 32.49
CA SER A 90 -4.77 -3.92 31.57
C SER A 90 -4.40 -2.43 31.77
N ALA A 91 -4.11 -2.05 33.03
CA ALA A 91 -3.68 -0.68 33.33
C ALA A 91 -2.24 -0.40 32.88
N ASP A 92 -1.36 -1.40 32.97
CA ASP A 92 0.06 -1.26 32.60
C ASP A 92 0.26 -1.31 31.09
N ILE A 93 -0.49 -2.15 30.35
CA ILE A 93 -0.26 -2.38 28.92
C ILE A 93 -0.78 -1.21 28.05
N GLY A 94 -1.83 -0.53 28.51
CA GLY A 94 -2.45 0.55 27.75
C GLY A 94 -3.18 0.09 26.48
N ALA A 95 -3.45 -1.23 26.36
CA ALA A 95 -4.23 -1.82 25.29
C ALA A 95 -5.49 -2.50 25.89
N PRO A 96 -6.63 -2.47 25.19
CA PRO A 96 -7.85 -3.12 25.69
C PRO A 96 -7.72 -4.64 25.60
N LEU A 97 -7.81 -5.31 26.74
CA LEU A 97 -7.81 -6.76 26.87
C LEU A 97 -9.26 -7.26 26.93
N THR A 98 -9.57 -8.38 26.28
CA THR A 98 -10.96 -8.85 26.09
C THR A 98 -11.28 -10.15 26.78
N GLY A 99 -10.32 -11.07 26.89
CA GLY A 99 -10.56 -12.38 27.45
C GLY A 99 -9.33 -12.91 28.16
N LEU A 100 -9.53 -13.56 29.32
CA LEU A 100 -8.48 -14.28 30.01
C LEU A 100 -8.80 -15.77 29.99
N HIS A 101 -7.89 -16.58 29.47
CA HIS A 101 -7.93 -18.03 29.49
C HIS A 101 -6.78 -18.55 30.36
N ILE A 102 -7.10 -19.40 31.31
CA ILE A 102 -6.09 -19.98 32.22
C ILE A 102 -6.02 -21.47 31.94
N HIS A 103 -4.83 -21.90 31.57
CA HIS A 103 -4.51 -23.31 31.37
C HIS A 103 -3.21 -23.65 32.13
N HIS A 104 -3.23 -24.72 32.89
CA HIS A 104 -2.05 -25.27 33.54
C HIS A 104 -1.90 -26.71 33.18
N ASN A 105 -0.69 -27.18 32.93
CA ASN A 105 -0.45 -28.57 32.61
C ASN A 105 0.80 -29.10 33.34
N THR A 106 0.95 -30.41 33.31
CA THR A 106 2.20 -31.08 33.73
C THR A 106 2.88 -31.69 32.52
N SER A 107 4.13 -32.03 32.66
CA SER A 107 4.79 -32.92 31.69
C SER A 107 4.01 -34.25 31.62
N ALA A 108 4.07 -34.93 30.47
CA ALA A 108 3.43 -36.21 30.29
C ALA A 108 4.11 -37.29 31.14
N LEU A 109 3.40 -37.84 32.08
CA LEU A 109 3.89 -38.84 33.01
C LEU A 109 3.31 -40.24 32.68
N PRO A 110 4.06 -41.32 32.91
CA PRO A 110 3.55 -42.67 32.75
C PRO A 110 2.42 -42.97 33.73
N VAL A 111 1.33 -43.55 33.20
CA VAL A 111 0.10 -43.86 33.92
C VAL A 111 -0.06 -45.39 34.10
N TYR A 112 -0.46 -45.82 35.27
CA TYR A 112 -0.67 -47.20 35.62
C TYR A 112 -2.02 -47.38 36.34
N HIS A 113 -2.63 -48.59 36.22
CA HIS A 113 -3.78 -48.97 37.04
C HIS A 113 -3.37 -49.23 38.48
N LEU A 114 -4.23 -48.80 39.42
CA LEU A 114 -4.05 -49.12 40.84
C LEU A 114 -4.86 -50.37 41.21
N GLY A 115 -4.22 -51.30 41.93
CA GLY A 115 -4.91 -52.47 42.44
C GLY A 115 -5.90 -52.16 43.58
N ALA A 116 -6.82 -53.11 43.87
CA ALA A 116 -7.91 -52.92 44.86
C ALA A 116 -7.43 -52.57 46.27
N GLY A 117 -6.18 -52.83 46.64
CA GLY A 117 -5.54 -52.43 47.91
C GLY A 117 -4.90 -51.06 47.97
N GLY A 118 -4.93 -50.27 46.91
CA GLY A 118 -4.54 -48.84 46.89
C GLY A 118 -3.05 -48.49 46.90
N THR A 119 -2.14 -49.50 46.99
CA THR A 119 -0.69 -49.24 47.10
C THR A 119 0.18 -49.93 46.04
N ARG A 120 -0.32 -50.90 45.32
CA ARG A 120 0.46 -51.59 44.28
C ARG A 120 -0.03 -51.22 42.86
N LEU A 121 0.89 -50.76 42.05
CA LEU A 121 0.67 -50.53 40.59
C LEU A 121 0.43 -51.90 39.94
N ARG A 122 -0.65 -52.04 39.16
CA ARG A 122 -0.99 -53.27 38.43
C ARG A 122 -0.71 -53.10 36.94
N GLY A 123 0.09 -54.02 36.43
CA GLY A 123 0.19 -54.24 34.99
C GLY A 123 1.22 -53.36 34.24
N VAL A 124 1.06 -53.37 32.95
CA VAL A 124 1.91 -52.63 32.00
C VAL A 124 1.53 -51.14 32.02
N ARG A 125 2.48 -50.26 31.71
CA ARG A 125 2.24 -48.85 31.49
C ARG A 125 1.13 -48.66 30.45
N LEU A 126 0.07 -47.88 30.79
CA LEU A 126 -1.05 -47.60 29.89
C LEU A 126 -0.66 -46.60 28.80
N ALA A 127 -0.13 -45.46 29.21
CA ALA A 127 0.26 -44.38 28.34
C ALA A 127 1.16 -43.38 29.12
N ALA A 128 1.68 -42.38 28.46
CA ALA A 128 2.14 -41.19 29.11
C ALA A 128 1.10 -40.09 28.89
N LEU A 129 0.56 -39.51 29.98
CA LEU A 129 -0.50 -38.50 29.96
C LEU A 129 -0.11 -37.32 30.84
N ALA A 130 -0.47 -36.10 30.43
CA ALA A 130 -0.37 -34.91 31.25
C ALA A 130 -1.57 -34.77 32.17
N LEU A 131 -1.44 -33.98 33.22
CA LEU A 131 -2.57 -33.47 34.01
C LEU A 131 -2.79 -32.00 33.70
N ASP A 132 -3.94 -31.69 33.16
CA ASP A 132 -4.35 -30.35 32.77
C ASP A 132 -5.35 -29.76 33.74
N TYR A 133 -5.34 -28.46 33.88
CA TYR A 133 -6.37 -27.65 34.52
C TYR A 133 -6.77 -26.52 33.58
N TYR A 134 -8.08 -26.36 33.36
CA TYR A 134 -8.67 -25.24 32.59
C TYR A 134 -9.68 -24.50 33.46
N GLU A 135 -9.49 -23.17 33.57
CA GLU A 135 -10.53 -22.35 34.21
C GLU A 135 -11.74 -22.19 33.26
N GLY A 136 -12.95 -22.37 33.81
CA GLY A 136 -14.18 -22.28 33.00
C GLY A 136 -14.53 -23.51 32.16
N LEU A 137 -13.88 -24.65 32.40
CA LEU A 137 -14.07 -25.92 31.68
C LEU A 137 -15.55 -26.32 31.52
N GLN A 138 -16.39 -26.07 32.54
CA GLN A 138 -17.79 -26.50 32.54
C GLN A 138 -18.62 -25.95 31.37
N GLY A 139 -18.29 -24.74 30.89
CA GLY A 139 -18.97 -24.10 29.75
C GLY A 139 -18.55 -24.62 28.39
N GLN A 140 -17.45 -25.39 28.30
CA GLN A 140 -16.81 -25.78 27.05
C GLN A 140 -16.92 -27.27 26.72
N ILE A 141 -17.47 -28.06 27.64
CA ILE A 141 -17.58 -29.52 27.50
C ILE A 141 -18.99 -30.01 27.68
N GLY A 142 -19.36 -31.05 26.91
CA GLY A 142 -20.54 -31.86 27.09
C GLY A 142 -20.16 -33.14 27.83
N LEU A 143 -20.82 -33.42 28.97
CA LEU A 143 -20.61 -34.68 29.72
C LEU A 143 -21.29 -35.85 29.04
N LEU A 144 -20.54 -36.90 28.79
CA LEU A 144 -21.06 -38.16 28.27
C LEU A 144 -21.35 -39.14 29.42
N ALA A 145 -20.61 -39.09 30.54
CA ALA A 145 -20.81 -39.89 31.73
C ALA A 145 -20.20 -39.23 32.96
N GLY A 146 -20.76 -39.44 34.15
CA GLY A 146 -20.21 -38.92 35.41
C GLY A 146 -20.64 -37.51 35.76
N THR A 147 -19.86 -36.85 36.64
CA THR A 147 -20.12 -35.48 37.14
C THR A 147 -18.86 -34.67 37.32
N LEU A 148 -18.94 -33.33 37.07
CA LEU A 148 -17.89 -32.37 37.34
C LEU A 148 -17.95 -31.75 38.73
N ASN A 149 -19.11 -31.86 39.40
CA ASN A 149 -19.25 -31.30 40.75
C ASN A 149 -18.67 -32.25 41.79
N VAL A 150 -17.35 -32.20 41.93
CA VAL A 150 -16.56 -33.05 42.83
C VAL A 150 -15.66 -32.15 43.72
N PRO A 151 -15.37 -32.58 44.96
CA PRO A 151 -14.41 -31.88 45.83
C PRO A 151 -12.99 -31.99 45.26
N ALA A 152 -12.08 -31.10 45.68
CA ALA A 152 -10.68 -31.10 45.26
C ALA A 152 -9.95 -32.42 45.61
N ARG A 153 -10.38 -33.05 46.69
CA ARG A 153 -9.96 -34.41 47.08
C ARG A 153 -11.20 -35.22 47.50
N MET A 154 -11.27 -36.44 47.04
CA MET A 154 -12.34 -37.34 47.47
C MET A 154 -12.15 -37.83 48.90
N PRO A 155 -13.21 -38.30 49.58
CA PRO A 155 -13.10 -38.80 51.00
C PRO A 155 -12.09 -39.92 51.18
N ASN A 156 -11.79 -40.70 50.13
CA ASN A 156 -10.79 -41.75 50.11
C ASN A 156 -9.36 -41.27 49.78
N GLY A 157 -9.16 -39.96 49.67
CA GLY A 157 -7.87 -39.34 49.34
C GLY A 157 -7.53 -39.29 47.86
N ASP A 158 -8.36 -39.84 46.96
CA ASP A 158 -8.12 -39.85 45.52
C ASP A 158 -8.34 -38.43 44.92
N ALA A 159 -7.58 -38.09 43.89
CA ALA A 159 -7.71 -36.88 43.12
C ALA A 159 -8.72 -37.07 41.95
N PRO A 160 -9.77 -36.23 41.87
CA PRO A 160 -10.76 -36.34 40.79
C PRO A 160 -10.17 -35.86 39.47
N VAL A 161 -10.34 -36.67 38.41
CA VAL A 161 -9.92 -36.33 37.05
C VAL A 161 -11.05 -36.69 36.06
N VAL A 162 -11.10 -35.93 34.97
CA VAL A 162 -11.99 -36.17 33.85
C VAL A 162 -11.17 -36.51 32.62
N VAL A 163 -11.74 -37.30 31.73
CA VAL A 163 -11.04 -37.71 30.50
C VAL A 163 -11.87 -37.43 29.25
N SER A 164 -11.23 -37.11 28.12
CA SER A 164 -11.95 -37.02 26.87
C SER A 164 -12.49 -38.37 26.41
N ALA A 165 -13.58 -38.37 25.66
CA ALA A 165 -14.16 -39.57 25.08
C ALA A 165 -13.17 -40.37 24.20
N TYR A 166 -12.22 -39.66 23.57
CA TYR A 166 -11.17 -40.26 22.78
C TYR A 166 -10.15 -41.01 23.68
N THR A 167 -9.64 -40.36 24.71
CA THR A 167 -8.69 -40.97 25.66
C THR A 167 -9.35 -42.14 26.39
N ALA A 168 -10.61 -42.00 26.83
CA ALA A 168 -11.35 -43.07 27.47
C ALA A 168 -11.47 -44.31 26.57
N ARG A 169 -11.83 -44.15 25.31
CA ARG A 169 -11.93 -45.24 24.32
C ARG A 169 -10.57 -45.85 24.00
N SER A 170 -9.55 -45.04 23.74
CA SER A 170 -8.23 -45.54 23.36
C SER A 170 -7.51 -46.34 24.43
N LEU A 171 -7.77 -46.03 25.70
CA LEU A 171 -7.17 -46.68 26.86
C LEU A 171 -8.14 -47.60 27.63
N ASN A 172 -9.35 -47.79 27.10
CA ASN A 172 -10.43 -48.59 27.72
C ASN A 172 -10.74 -48.19 29.18
N LEU A 173 -10.81 -46.88 29.44
CA LEU A 173 -11.06 -46.31 30.77
C LEU A 173 -12.55 -46.07 31.02
N ARG A 174 -12.99 -46.23 32.27
CA ARG A 174 -14.38 -46.07 32.71
C ARG A 174 -14.46 -45.12 33.91
N VAL A 175 -15.59 -44.50 34.09
CA VAL A 175 -15.90 -43.74 35.31
C VAL A 175 -15.76 -44.64 36.53
N GLY A 176 -14.97 -44.20 37.52
CA GLY A 176 -14.65 -44.95 38.73
C GLY A 176 -13.28 -45.62 38.75
N ASP A 177 -12.59 -45.73 37.58
CA ASP A 177 -11.26 -46.32 37.54
C ASP A 177 -10.27 -45.53 38.37
N ARG A 178 -9.37 -46.24 39.04
CA ARG A 178 -8.30 -45.69 39.87
C ARG A 178 -6.93 -45.89 39.17
N LEU A 179 -6.24 -44.80 39.01
CA LEU A 179 -4.96 -44.72 38.27
C LEU A 179 -3.92 -44.04 39.16
N ALA A 180 -2.65 -44.15 38.76
CA ALA A 180 -1.56 -43.36 39.36
C ALA A 180 -0.53 -43.01 38.35
N PHE A 181 0.08 -41.84 38.50
CA PHE A 181 1.31 -41.46 37.84
C PHE A 181 2.49 -42.16 38.56
N ALA A 182 3.46 -42.62 37.76
CA ALA A 182 4.70 -43.18 38.32
C ALA A 182 5.83 -43.07 37.28
N THR A 183 7.04 -42.84 37.70
CA THR A 183 8.21 -42.71 36.80
C THR A 183 8.75 -44.05 36.34
N ASP A 184 8.79 -45.03 37.23
CA ASP A 184 9.48 -46.33 37.06
C ASP A 184 8.58 -47.56 37.30
N GLY A 185 7.27 -47.34 37.50
CA GLY A 185 6.29 -48.39 37.80
C GLY A 185 6.30 -48.91 39.23
N SER A 186 7.13 -48.34 40.11
CA SER A 186 7.24 -48.80 41.52
C SER A 186 6.66 -47.80 42.50
N THR A 187 6.87 -46.51 42.32
CA THR A 187 6.46 -45.47 43.26
C THR A 187 5.47 -44.50 42.60
N ALA A 188 4.31 -44.35 43.17
CA ALA A 188 3.29 -43.41 42.72
C ALA A 188 3.73 -41.97 43.01
N ILE A 189 3.49 -41.09 42.03
CA ILE A 189 3.74 -39.63 42.11
C ILE A 189 2.38 -38.96 42.43
N GLY A 190 2.32 -38.29 43.55
CA GLY A 190 1.11 -37.59 43.98
C GLY A 190 -0.02 -38.50 44.45
N PRO A 191 -1.23 -37.97 44.67
CA PRO A 191 -2.38 -38.74 45.10
C PRO A 191 -2.90 -39.62 43.96
N PRO A 192 -3.55 -40.79 44.29
CA PRO A 192 -4.20 -41.58 43.27
C PRO A 192 -5.25 -40.79 42.49
N LEU A 193 -5.32 -41.05 41.19
CA LEU A 193 -6.30 -40.42 40.29
C LEU A 193 -7.57 -41.26 40.24
N ARG A 194 -8.75 -40.63 40.26
CA ARG A 194 -10.02 -41.28 40.02
C ARG A 194 -10.78 -40.63 38.91
N ILE A 195 -11.15 -41.39 37.91
CA ILE A 195 -11.96 -40.89 36.78
C ILE A 195 -13.38 -40.61 37.30
N THR A 196 -13.77 -39.34 37.26
CA THR A 196 -15.10 -38.88 37.73
C THR A 196 -16.08 -38.66 36.58
N SER A 197 -15.58 -38.33 35.41
CA SER A 197 -16.43 -38.16 34.24
C SER A 197 -15.68 -38.35 32.92
N ILE A 198 -16.46 -38.58 31.87
CA ILE A 198 -16.01 -38.63 30.48
C ILE A 198 -16.72 -37.49 29.73
N PHE A 199 -15.96 -36.68 28.97
CA PHE A 199 -16.46 -35.53 28.26
C PHE A 199 -16.14 -35.52 26.77
N ALA A 200 -16.89 -34.70 26.04
CA ALA A 200 -16.54 -34.28 24.69
C ALA A 200 -16.55 -32.75 24.62
N PRO A 201 -15.63 -32.10 23.92
CA PRO A 201 -15.67 -30.64 23.72
C PRO A 201 -16.89 -30.23 22.90
N ILE A 202 -17.57 -29.15 23.29
CA ILE A 202 -18.72 -28.61 22.55
C ILE A 202 -18.26 -27.98 21.23
N SER A 203 -17.16 -27.26 21.29
CA SER A 203 -16.53 -26.61 20.11
C SER A 203 -15.04 -26.90 20.11
N PRO A 204 -14.57 -27.96 19.44
CA PRO A 204 -13.14 -28.34 19.44
C PRO A 204 -12.19 -27.26 18.93
N ASN A 205 -12.67 -26.45 17.98
CA ASN A 205 -11.89 -25.41 17.32
C ASN A 205 -12.07 -24.02 17.98
N SER A 206 -12.59 -23.94 19.21
CA SER A 206 -12.69 -22.65 19.89
C SER A 206 -11.34 -22.19 20.43
N ALA A 207 -11.13 -20.86 20.47
CA ALA A 207 -9.93 -20.23 21.04
C ALA A 207 -9.66 -20.63 22.51
N PHE A 208 -10.64 -21.22 23.21
CA PHE A 208 -10.50 -21.76 24.55
C PHE A 208 -9.47 -22.91 24.62
N TRP A 209 -9.42 -23.74 23.58
CA TRP A 209 -8.52 -24.89 23.51
C TRP A 209 -7.17 -24.55 22.88
N ASP A 210 -7.05 -23.40 22.22
CA ASP A 210 -5.92 -22.99 21.37
C ASP A 210 -4.73 -22.43 22.17
N VAL A 211 -4.60 -22.80 23.44
CA VAL A 211 -3.58 -22.23 24.33
C VAL A 211 -2.18 -22.78 24.04
N HIS A 212 -2.05 -23.95 23.47
CA HIS A 212 -0.81 -24.52 22.94
C HIS A 212 -1.06 -25.57 21.86
N ALA A 213 -0.20 -25.61 20.87
CA ALA A 213 -0.15 -26.44 19.66
C ALA A 213 -0.28 -27.98 19.88
N GLY A 214 -1.30 -28.42 20.53
CA GLY A 214 -1.65 -29.82 20.71
C GLY A 214 -3.08 -29.91 21.16
N ASP A 215 -3.90 -30.61 20.38
CA ASP A 215 -5.30 -30.81 20.68
C ASP A 215 -5.45 -31.46 22.09
N PRO A 216 -5.90 -30.73 23.11
CA PRO A 216 -5.95 -31.18 24.50
C PRO A 216 -6.93 -32.33 24.70
N THR A 217 -7.76 -32.63 23.69
CA THR A 217 -8.73 -33.71 23.76
C THR A 217 -8.09 -35.11 23.59
N TYR A 218 -6.84 -35.17 23.16
CA TYR A 218 -6.26 -36.40 22.68
C TYR A 218 -5.42 -37.20 23.68
N ARG A 219 -4.76 -36.58 24.66
CA ARG A 219 -3.86 -37.36 25.56
C ARG A 219 -3.60 -36.75 26.93
N SER A 220 -4.64 -36.29 27.61
CA SER A 220 -4.47 -35.77 28.98
C SER A 220 -5.61 -36.17 29.92
N PHE A 221 -5.31 -36.08 31.20
CA PHE A 221 -6.31 -36.03 32.27
C PHE A 221 -6.58 -34.56 32.58
N VAL A 222 -7.82 -34.19 32.73
CA VAL A 222 -8.18 -32.84 33.12
C VAL A 222 -8.70 -32.86 34.57
N THR A 223 -8.15 -31.99 35.43
CA THR A 223 -8.71 -31.82 36.75
C THR A 223 -9.66 -30.63 36.78
N PRO A 224 -10.89 -30.80 37.38
CA PRO A 224 -11.85 -29.72 37.47
C PRO A 224 -11.53 -28.67 38.58
N ARG A 225 -10.50 -28.91 39.38
CA ARG A 225 -10.14 -28.11 40.55
C ARG A 225 -8.66 -27.70 40.52
N LEU A 226 -8.41 -26.38 40.73
CA LEU A 226 -7.05 -25.86 40.79
C LEU A 226 -6.22 -26.47 41.93
N GLU A 227 -6.83 -26.64 43.10
CA GLU A 227 -6.15 -27.22 44.26
C GLU A 227 -5.64 -28.65 43.98
N THR A 228 -6.40 -29.40 43.17
CA THR A 228 -5.95 -30.73 42.72
C THR A 228 -4.70 -30.60 41.85
N PHE A 229 -4.67 -29.72 40.89
CA PHE A 229 -3.49 -29.46 40.07
C PHE A 229 -2.29 -29.03 40.92
N GLN A 230 -2.47 -28.08 41.82
CA GLN A 230 -1.42 -27.58 42.71
C GLN A 230 -0.83 -28.67 43.60
N SER A 231 -1.65 -29.68 44.04
CA SER A 231 -1.14 -30.80 44.83
C SER A 231 -0.17 -31.69 44.05
N PHE A 232 -0.32 -31.79 42.73
CA PHE A 232 0.66 -32.46 41.85
C PHE A 232 1.83 -31.55 41.52
N ALA A 233 1.59 -30.29 41.21
CA ALA A 233 2.63 -29.30 40.92
C ALA A 233 3.65 -29.15 42.08
N ALA A 234 3.21 -29.33 43.31
CA ALA A 234 4.09 -29.33 44.50
C ALA A 234 5.17 -30.43 44.51
N GLN A 235 5.05 -31.47 43.65
CA GLN A 235 6.08 -32.49 43.43
C GLN A 235 7.28 -31.97 42.62
N GLY A 236 7.23 -30.72 42.15
CA GLY A 236 8.33 -30.02 41.51
C GLY A 236 8.77 -30.59 40.16
N ALA A 237 10.08 -30.68 39.97
CA ALA A 237 10.67 -31.08 38.69
C ALA A 237 10.26 -32.48 38.19
N VAL A 238 9.85 -33.38 39.10
CA VAL A 238 9.38 -34.73 38.72
C VAL A 238 8.10 -34.66 37.87
N VAL A 239 7.26 -33.66 38.15
CA VAL A 239 5.97 -33.48 37.47
C VAL A 239 6.09 -32.44 36.35
N GLY A 240 7.08 -31.53 36.42
CA GLY A 240 7.33 -30.49 35.44
C GLY A 240 6.08 -29.62 35.21
N PRO A 241 5.60 -28.90 36.25
CA PRO A 241 4.39 -28.10 36.09
C PRO A 241 4.63 -26.90 35.16
N GLU A 242 3.63 -26.60 34.33
CA GLU A 242 3.61 -25.46 33.43
C GLU A 242 2.35 -24.65 33.70
N TYR A 243 2.51 -23.34 33.83
CA TYR A 243 1.42 -22.44 34.13
C TYR A 243 1.28 -21.47 32.95
N PHE A 244 0.07 -21.30 32.42
CA PHE A 244 -0.25 -20.40 31.30
C PHE A 244 -1.45 -19.53 31.62
N TRP A 245 -1.28 -18.25 31.42
CA TRP A 245 -2.33 -17.25 31.36
C TRP A 245 -2.32 -16.64 29.97
N LEU A 246 -3.37 -16.88 29.19
CA LEU A 246 -3.53 -16.31 27.86
C LEU A 246 -4.51 -15.16 27.91
N GLN A 247 -3.99 -13.96 27.70
CA GLN A 247 -4.81 -12.74 27.63
C GLN A 247 -5.02 -12.37 26.17
N GLN A 248 -6.28 -12.28 25.75
CA GLN A 248 -6.65 -11.85 24.41
C GLN A 248 -6.66 -10.33 24.33
N THR A 249 -6.05 -9.80 23.27
CA THR A 249 -6.00 -8.36 22.99
C THR A 249 -7.03 -8.00 21.92
N ASN A 250 -7.73 -6.87 22.12
CA ASN A 250 -8.62 -6.34 21.09
C ASN A 250 -7.85 -5.60 20.02
N ALA A 251 -7.45 -6.31 18.97
CA ALA A 251 -6.70 -5.76 17.84
C ALA A 251 -7.41 -4.57 17.16
N THR A 252 -8.77 -4.56 17.17
CA THR A 252 -9.54 -3.49 16.52
C THR A 252 -9.53 -2.16 17.27
N ALA A 253 -9.15 -2.18 18.54
CA ALA A 253 -9.07 -0.99 19.38
C ALA A 253 -7.65 -0.39 19.46
N LEU A 254 -6.66 -1.06 18.85
CA LEU A 254 -5.31 -0.52 18.72
C LEU A 254 -5.26 0.50 17.58
N HIS A 255 -4.65 1.65 17.87
CA HIS A 255 -4.47 2.77 16.96
C HIS A 255 -3.02 3.22 16.91
N LEU A 256 -2.61 3.88 15.82
CA LEU A 256 -1.27 4.44 15.67
C LEU A 256 -0.82 5.26 16.87
N ASN A 257 -1.70 6.09 17.42
CA ASN A 257 -1.38 6.95 18.55
C ASN A 257 -1.18 6.19 19.88
N SER A 258 -1.62 4.94 19.97
CA SER A 258 -1.47 4.10 21.16
C SER A 258 -0.27 3.16 21.07
N ILE A 259 0.41 3.08 19.93
CA ILE A 259 1.52 2.12 19.72
C ILE A 259 2.64 2.31 20.76
N ASP A 260 3.12 3.54 20.93
CA ASP A 260 4.21 3.82 21.89
C ASP A 260 3.80 3.49 23.33
N THR A 261 2.55 3.80 23.68
CA THR A 261 2.00 3.47 25.01
C THR A 261 1.89 1.97 25.21
N THR A 262 1.50 1.22 24.16
CA THR A 262 1.39 -0.24 24.20
C THR A 262 2.77 -0.92 24.26
N LEU A 263 3.74 -0.50 23.45
CA LEU A 263 5.11 -1.04 23.49
C LEU A 263 5.80 -0.79 24.85
N ASN A 264 5.67 0.43 25.37
CA ASN A 264 6.16 0.76 26.72
C ASN A 264 5.38 -0.02 27.80
N GLY A 265 4.10 -0.27 27.58
CA GLY A 265 3.25 -1.09 28.43
C GLY A 265 3.72 -2.54 28.48
N LEU A 266 3.99 -3.16 27.32
CA LEU A 266 4.55 -4.52 27.26
C LEU A 266 5.86 -4.64 28.04
N ALA A 267 6.74 -3.65 27.93
CA ALA A 267 7.99 -3.63 28.71
C ALA A 267 7.73 -3.56 30.21
N ARG A 268 6.74 -2.75 30.65
CA ARG A 268 6.32 -2.68 32.06
C ARG A 268 5.74 -4.01 32.57
N VAL A 269 4.82 -4.62 31.80
CA VAL A 269 4.25 -5.93 32.14
C VAL A 269 5.34 -6.98 32.25
N ARG A 270 6.26 -7.05 31.28
CA ARG A 270 7.39 -7.99 31.29
C ARG A 270 8.25 -7.83 32.55
N SER A 271 8.59 -6.61 32.93
CA SER A 271 9.39 -6.34 34.13
C SER A 271 8.63 -6.66 35.41
N ARG A 272 7.31 -6.42 35.45
CA ARG A 272 6.49 -6.64 36.64
C ARG A 272 6.20 -8.12 36.89
N VAL A 273 5.91 -8.87 35.82
CA VAL A 273 5.76 -10.33 35.86
C VAL A 273 7.04 -10.99 36.38
N ALA A 274 8.21 -10.62 35.83
CA ALA A 274 9.50 -11.13 36.28
C ALA A 274 9.84 -10.74 37.73
N ALA A 275 9.34 -9.63 38.22
CA ALA A 275 9.53 -9.21 39.63
C ALA A 275 8.66 -10.02 40.61
N ILE A 276 7.45 -10.45 40.19
CA ILE A 276 6.55 -11.27 41.01
C ILE A 276 7.04 -12.73 41.03
N ALA A 277 7.47 -13.27 39.88
CA ALA A 277 7.98 -14.62 39.76
C ALA A 277 9.13 -14.67 38.75
N ARG A 278 10.35 -14.96 39.21
CA ARG A 278 11.63 -14.80 38.46
C ARG A 278 11.69 -15.60 37.18
N ASP A 279 11.07 -16.77 37.13
CA ASP A 279 11.13 -17.70 36.00
C ASP A 279 9.89 -17.61 35.11
N THR A 280 9.08 -16.57 35.29
CA THR A 280 7.89 -16.34 34.47
C THR A 280 8.21 -15.42 33.30
N VAL A 281 7.79 -15.81 32.11
CA VAL A 281 8.08 -15.12 30.85
C VAL A 281 6.78 -14.66 30.20
N LEU A 282 6.78 -13.42 29.71
CA LEU A 282 5.75 -12.92 28.80
C LEU A 282 6.16 -13.25 27.37
N ILE A 283 5.39 -14.12 26.72
CA ILE A 283 5.54 -14.51 25.32
C ILE A 283 4.45 -13.80 24.53
N THR A 284 4.83 -13.02 23.54
CA THR A 284 3.93 -12.36 22.61
C THR A 284 4.67 -11.99 21.36
N SER A 285 4.02 -12.05 20.21
CA SER A 285 4.55 -11.55 18.93
C SER A 285 4.06 -10.12 18.64
N LEU A 286 3.27 -9.52 19.55
CA LEU A 286 2.66 -8.19 19.37
C LEU A 286 3.71 -7.11 19.14
N ASP A 287 4.82 -7.12 19.89
CA ASP A 287 5.93 -6.18 19.74
C ASP A 287 6.63 -6.36 18.37
N THR A 288 6.82 -7.58 17.92
CA THR A 288 7.41 -7.90 16.60
C THR A 288 6.46 -7.49 15.48
N ALA A 289 5.17 -7.78 15.62
CA ALA A 289 4.14 -7.42 14.65
C ALA A 289 4.00 -5.89 14.51
N ILE A 290 4.00 -5.17 15.65
CA ILE A 290 3.97 -3.70 15.67
C ILE A 290 5.23 -3.10 15.06
N ASN A 291 6.42 -3.57 15.43
CA ASN A 291 7.68 -3.03 14.90
C ASN A 291 7.83 -3.31 13.40
N GLY A 292 7.44 -4.51 12.94
CA GLY A 292 7.37 -4.83 11.51
C GLY A 292 6.41 -3.94 10.75
N PHE A 293 5.23 -3.66 11.34
CA PHE A 293 4.27 -2.71 10.79
C PHE A 293 4.84 -1.29 10.73
N LEU A 294 5.47 -0.79 11.81
CA LEU A 294 6.05 0.55 11.84
C LEU A 294 7.11 0.75 10.76
N GLY A 295 7.93 -0.26 10.49
CA GLY A 295 8.90 -0.24 9.40
C GLY A 295 8.23 -0.05 8.03
N GLN A 296 7.12 -0.72 7.79
CA GLN A 296 6.35 -0.57 6.54
C GLN A 296 5.56 0.73 6.49
N TYR A 297 4.93 1.13 7.60
CA TYR A 297 4.13 2.34 7.69
C TYR A 297 4.97 3.62 7.52
N ALA A 298 6.21 3.65 8.02
CA ALA A 298 7.09 4.80 7.88
C ALA A 298 7.32 5.24 6.42
N LEU A 299 7.21 4.30 5.47
CA LEU A 299 7.34 4.54 4.03
C LEU A 299 6.15 5.28 3.43
N LEU A 300 4.97 4.99 3.92
CA LEU A 300 3.71 5.39 3.32
C LEU A 300 3.53 6.90 3.24
N PRO A 301 3.66 7.69 4.33
CA PRO A 301 3.56 9.14 4.27
C PRO A 301 4.59 9.74 3.32
N ALA A 302 5.80 9.17 3.28
CA ALA A 302 6.88 9.65 2.42
C ALA A 302 6.54 9.45 0.93
N ILE A 303 6.05 8.25 0.54
CA ILE A 303 5.64 7.96 -0.84
C ILE A 303 4.49 8.89 -1.26
N LEU A 304 3.47 9.05 -0.42
CA LEU A 304 2.33 9.92 -0.72
C LEU A 304 2.75 11.40 -0.83
N LEU A 305 3.67 11.88 0.03
CA LEU A 305 4.20 13.24 -0.04
C LEU A 305 5.04 13.47 -1.30
N ILE A 306 5.86 12.52 -1.71
CA ILE A 306 6.61 12.58 -2.98
C ILE A 306 5.64 12.71 -4.16
N LEU A 307 4.55 11.96 -4.12
CA LEU A 307 3.55 11.96 -5.19
C LEU A 307 2.75 13.28 -5.23
N VAL A 308 2.53 13.91 -4.07
CA VAL A 308 1.82 15.19 -3.93
C VAL A 308 2.73 16.38 -4.26
N ALA A 309 4.02 16.31 -3.97
CA ALA A 309 4.96 17.42 -4.12
C ALA A 309 4.94 18.07 -5.52
N PRO A 310 4.93 17.33 -6.64
CA PRO A 310 4.78 17.89 -7.98
C PRO A 310 3.49 18.68 -8.18
N ILE A 311 2.39 18.20 -7.60
CA ILE A 311 1.08 18.84 -7.72
C ILE A 311 1.03 20.12 -6.88
N VAL A 312 1.57 20.09 -5.66
CA VAL A 312 1.72 21.30 -4.83
C VAL A 312 2.61 22.34 -5.51
N ALA A 313 3.74 21.92 -6.10
CA ALA A 313 4.62 22.82 -6.84
C ALA A 313 3.91 23.47 -8.06
N LEU A 314 3.08 22.70 -8.78
CA LEU A 314 2.24 23.23 -9.85
C LEU A 314 1.24 24.26 -9.33
N ILE A 315 0.60 23.98 -8.20
CA ILE A 315 -0.33 24.92 -7.56
C ILE A 315 0.41 26.20 -7.13
N LEU A 316 1.58 26.09 -6.50
CA LEU A 316 2.43 27.24 -6.16
C LEU A 316 2.77 28.09 -7.38
N TYR A 317 3.14 27.42 -8.49
CA TYR A 317 3.39 28.09 -9.75
C TYR A 317 2.14 28.79 -10.29
N ALA A 318 0.99 28.12 -10.27
CA ALA A 318 -0.30 28.71 -10.68
C ALA A 318 -0.67 29.93 -9.83
N VAL A 319 -0.48 29.87 -8.50
CA VAL A 319 -0.67 30.99 -7.57
C VAL A 319 0.28 32.15 -7.91
N ALA A 320 1.55 31.87 -8.20
CA ALA A 320 2.51 32.90 -8.58
C ALA A 320 2.15 33.57 -9.92
N VAL A 321 1.73 32.78 -10.92
CA VAL A 321 1.29 33.30 -12.23
C VAL A 321 0.02 34.14 -12.11
N THR A 322 -1.01 33.63 -11.44
CA THR A 322 -2.28 34.36 -11.27
C THR A 322 -2.09 35.64 -10.44
N THR A 323 -1.24 35.58 -9.40
CA THR A 323 -0.85 36.77 -8.63
C THR A 323 -0.12 37.78 -9.51
N THR A 324 0.80 37.34 -10.38
CA THR A 324 1.51 38.25 -11.29
C THR A 324 0.54 38.96 -12.25
N LEU A 325 -0.41 38.22 -12.82
CA LEU A 325 -1.44 38.76 -13.71
C LEU A 325 -2.35 39.78 -12.98
N ALA A 326 -2.72 39.48 -11.72
CA ALA A 326 -3.50 40.39 -10.89
C ALA A 326 -2.73 41.66 -10.56
N LEU A 327 -1.45 41.53 -10.21
CA LEU A 327 -0.58 42.66 -9.86
C LEU A 327 -0.21 43.57 -11.06
N ASP A 328 -0.02 43.00 -12.24
CA ASP A 328 0.22 43.77 -13.46
C ASP A 328 -0.97 44.72 -13.76
N ARG A 329 -2.19 44.30 -13.38
CA ARG A 329 -3.40 45.14 -13.45
C ARG A 329 -3.49 46.19 -12.37
N GLN A 330 -3.10 45.86 -11.17
CA GLN A 330 -3.08 46.77 -10.03
C GLN A 330 -1.87 47.71 -10.00
N ALA A 331 -0.95 47.58 -10.98
CA ALA A 331 0.28 48.40 -11.02
C ALA A 331 -0.01 49.90 -11.05
N GLY A 332 -1.07 50.37 -11.73
CA GLY A 332 -1.52 51.74 -11.73
C GLY A 332 -1.94 52.23 -10.33
N GLU A 333 -2.69 51.42 -9.57
CA GLU A 333 -3.08 51.74 -8.19
C GLU A 333 -1.86 51.79 -7.26
N VAL A 334 -0.89 50.90 -7.42
CA VAL A 334 0.35 50.89 -6.65
C VAL A 334 1.18 52.16 -6.95
N VAL A 335 1.24 52.56 -8.22
CA VAL A 335 1.91 53.82 -8.60
C VAL A 335 1.21 55.03 -8.00
N LEU A 336 -0.14 55.08 -7.99
CA LEU A 336 -0.89 56.14 -7.37
C LEU A 336 -0.70 56.17 -5.82
N MET A 337 -0.65 55.03 -5.16
CA MET A 337 -0.34 54.99 -3.71
C MET A 337 1.07 55.52 -3.45
N ARG A 338 2.05 55.20 -4.31
CA ARG A 338 3.41 55.70 -4.17
C ARG A 338 3.51 57.22 -4.44
N SER A 339 2.78 57.75 -5.41
CA SER A 339 2.73 59.18 -5.65
C SER A 339 2.11 59.94 -4.45
N ARG A 340 1.27 59.30 -3.67
CA ARG A 340 0.69 59.85 -2.42
C ARG A 340 1.56 59.59 -1.17
N GLY A 341 2.82 59.14 -1.33
CA GLY A 341 3.80 58.99 -0.28
C GLY A 341 3.89 57.59 0.39
N ALA A 342 3.19 56.57 -0.13
CA ALA A 342 3.31 55.25 0.43
C ALA A 342 4.70 54.65 0.21
N THR A 343 5.32 54.13 1.29
CA THR A 343 6.64 53.49 1.23
C THR A 343 6.57 52.11 0.62
N ARG A 344 7.69 51.61 0.10
CA ARG A 344 7.79 50.22 -0.42
C ARG A 344 7.42 49.17 0.65
N ALA A 345 7.85 49.42 1.90
CA ALA A 345 7.57 48.54 3.02
C ALA A 345 6.06 48.47 3.35
N GLN A 346 5.34 49.59 3.29
CA GLN A 346 3.89 49.63 3.52
C GLN A 346 3.11 48.87 2.46
N ILE A 347 3.50 49.02 1.17
CA ILE A 347 2.89 48.27 0.07
C ILE A 347 3.17 46.78 0.24
N PHE A 348 4.41 46.42 0.57
CA PHE A 348 4.79 45.03 0.82
C PHE A 348 4.02 44.45 2.02
N ALA A 349 3.95 45.18 3.14
CA ALA A 349 3.19 44.76 4.33
C ALA A 349 1.70 44.52 4.03
N LEU A 350 1.11 45.30 3.10
CA LEU A 350 -0.27 45.10 2.67
C LEU A 350 -0.45 43.73 1.97
N TYR A 351 0.45 43.37 1.06
CA TYR A 351 0.38 42.12 0.37
C TYR A 351 0.72 40.90 1.29
N VAL A 352 1.59 41.08 2.28
CA VAL A 352 1.85 40.10 3.33
C VAL A 352 0.59 39.87 4.18
N ALA A 353 -0.04 40.94 4.61
CA ALA A 353 -1.27 40.86 5.41
C ALA A 353 -2.40 40.18 4.63
N GLU A 354 -2.60 40.54 3.38
CA GLU A 354 -3.56 39.90 2.47
C GLU A 354 -3.27 38.40 2.31
N GLY A 355 -2.01 38.03 2.07
CA GLY A 355 -1.58 36.65 1.95
C GLY A 355 -1.80 35.84 3.24
N LEU A 356 -1.45 36.41 4.38
CA LEU A 356 -1.68 35.77 5.72
C LEU A 356 -3.16 35.55 6.00
N VAL A 357 -4.03 36.54 5.72
CA VAL A 357 -5.47 36.36 5.88
C VAL A 357 -5.99 35.21 5.03
N PHE A 358 -5.58 35.17 3.75
CA PHE A 358 -5.96 34.05 2.87
C PHE A 358 -5.38 32.73 3.34
N GLY A 359 -4.13 32.69 3.83
CA GLY A 359 -3.50 31.49 4.37
C GLY A 359 -4.25 30.93 5.57
N VAL A 360 -4.63 31.79 6.54
CA VAL A 360 -5.38 31.38 7.74
C VAL A 360 -6.78 30.87 7.38
N ILE A 361 -7.51 31.58 6.52
CA ILE A 361 -8.85 31.16 6.08
C ILE A 361 -8.74 29.83 5.30
N ALA A 362 -7.77 29.73 4.40
CA ALA A 362 -7.54 28.51 3.63
C ALA A 362 -7.14 27.34 4.52
N MET A 363 -6.40 27.54 5.62
CA MET A 363 -6.05 26.50 6.58
C MET A 363 -7.30 25.95 7.27
N ILE A 364 -8.20 26.82 7.74
CA ILE A 364 -9.44 26.43 8.43
C ILE A 364 -10.38 25.71 7.46
N VAL A 365 -10.68 26.36 6.33
CA VAL A 365 -11.62 25.83 5.32
C VAL A 365 -11.04 24.59 4.64
N GLY A 366 -9.73 24.60 4.36
CA GLY A 366 -9.03 23.49 3.71
C GLY A 366 -9.00 22.23 4.55
N LEU A 367 -8.86 22.32 5.87
CA LEU A 367 -9.00 21.19 6.79
C LEU A 367 -10.41 20.60 6.74
N VAL A 368 -11.45 21.43 6.73
CA VAL A 368 -12.85 20.98 6.66
C VAL A 368 -13.13 20.28 5.33
N ILE A 369 -12.69 20.85 4.19
CA ILE A 369 -12.86 20.25 2.88
C ILE A 369 -11.91 19.05 2.71
N GLY A 370 -10.78 19.02 3.40
CA GLY A 370 -9.83 17.90 3.41
C GLY A 370 -10.43 16.60 3.94
N LEU A 371 -11.40 16.66 4.86
CA LEU A 371 -12.09 15.47 5.38
C LEU A 371 -12.84 14.66 4.29
N PRO A 372 -13.81 15.24 3.54
CA PRO A 372 -14.44 14.51 2.46
C PRO A 372 -13.46 14.14 1.33
N LEU A 373 -12.41 14.95 1.12
CA LEU A 373 -11.39 14.67 0.13
C LEU A 373 -10.56 13.42 0.51
N ALA A 374 -10.20 13.27 1.79
CA ALA A 374 -9.55 12.07 2.30
C ALA A 374 -10.43 10.82 2.09
N GLY A 375 -11.74 10.94 2.33
CA GLY A 375 -12.70 9.89 2.03
C GLY A 375 -12.79 9.56 0.53
N LEU A 376 -12.67 10.56 -0.34
CA LEU A 376 -12.65 10.36 -1.78
C LEU A 376 -11.35 9.67 -2.24
N ILE A 377 -10.19 10.05 -1.67
CA ILE A 377 -8.91 9.38 -1.91
C ILE A 377 -9.01 7.89 -1.58
N GLY A 378 -9.57 7.55 -0.42
CA GLY A 378 -9.73 6.16 0.02
C GLY A 378 -10.74 5.33 -0.78
N ARG A 379 -11.60 5.97 -1.57
CA ARG A 379 -12.56 5.30 -2.46
C ARG A 379 -12.03 5.06 -3.88
N ALA A 380 -10.80 5.47 -4.14
CA ALA A 380 -10.22 5.28 -5.46
C ALA A 380 -9.86 3.80 -5.69
N SER A 381 -10.45 3.20 -6.70
CA SER A 381 -10.15 1.84 -7.18
C SER A 381 -9.24 1.83 -8.41
N GLY A 382 -8.96 3.00 -8.97
CA GLY A 382 -8.10 3.21 -10.12
C GLY A 382 -7.98 4.69 -10.46
N PHE A 383 -7.30 5.05 -11.55
CA PHE A 383 -7.18 6.44 -11.97
C PHE A 383 -8.54 7.00 -12.41
N LEU A 384 -8.99 8.05 -11.70
CA LEU A 384 -10.30 8.71 -11.88
C LEU A 384 -11.52 7.78 -11.72
N THR A 385 -11.32 6.61 -11.14
CA THR A 385 -12.40 5.69 -10.79
C THR A 385 -12.59 5.66 -9.28
N PHE A 386 -13.80 6.02 -8.83
CA PHE A 386 -14.17 6.09 -7.43
C PHE A 386 -15.39 5.19 -7.21
N GLY A 387 -15.19 4.01 -6.64
CA GLY A 387 -16.27 3.07 -6.43
C GLY A 387 -15.96 2.12 -5.29
N GLY A 388 -16.65 2.22 -4.20
CA GLY A 388 -16.42 1.42 -3.01
C GLY A 388 -15.48 2.11 -2.02
N GLY A 389 -14.98 1.40 -1.07
CA GLY A 389 -14.02 1.86 -0.07
C GLY A 389 -14.44 1.47 1.34
N LEU A 390 -13.46 1.10 2.13
CA LEU A 390 -13.64 0.79 3.55
C LEU A 390 -14.06 2.05 4.30
N PRO A 391 -14.92 1.96 5.32
CA PRO A 391 -15.23 3.06 6.20
C PRO A 391 -13.98 3.41 7.02
N PHE A 392 -13.34 4.53 6.68
CA PHE A 392 -12.19 5.03 7.44
C PHE A 392 -12.65 5.94 8.58
N THR A 393 -12.11 5.72 9.77
CA THR A 393 -12.23 6.68 10.86
C THR A 393 -11.17 7.76 10.68
N LEU A 394 -11.59 8.92 10.15
CA LEU A 394 -10.70 10.06 9.95
C LEU A 394 -10.39 10.73 11.29
N ARG A 395 -9.12 10.82 11.63
CA ARG A 395 -8.64 11.52 12.82
C ARG A 395 -7.65 12.63 12.44
N LEU A 396 -7.74 13.77 13.10
CA LEU A 396 -6.82 14.88 12.92
C LEU A 396 -5.54 14.59 13.71
N LEU A 397 -4.45 14.34 13.01
CA LEU A 397 -3.11 14.17 13.57
C LEU A 397 -2.44 15.55 13.74
N PRO A 398 -1.59 15.78 14.76
CA PRO A 398 -0.84 17.03 14.93
C PRO A 398 -0.01 17.40 13.69
N GLU A 399 0.54 16.42 13.00
CA GLU A 399 1.33 16.59 11.77
C GLU A 399 0.52 17.21 10.62
N THR A 400 -0.79 16.95 10.55
CA THR A 400 -1.68 17.52 9.53
C THR A 400 -1.71 19.05 9.64
N TYR A 401 -1.75 19.61 10.84
CA TYR A 401 -1.72 21.05 11.05
C TYR A 401 -0.39 21.66 10.60
N LEU A 402 0.73 20.97 10.86
CA LEU A 402 2.06 21.39 10.43
C LEU A 402 2.17 21.42 8.89
N TYR A 403 1.77 20.34 8.20
CA TYR A 403 1.83 20.27 6.73
C TYR A 403 0.92 21.31 6.07
N CYS A 404 -0.30 21.50 6.59
CA CYS A 404 -1.21 22.55 6.11
C CYS A 404 -0.63 23.95 6.34
N GLY A 405 -0.04 24.21 7.51
CA GLY A 405 0.60 25.47 7.83
C GLY A 405 1.80 25.79 6.94
N VAL A 406 2.67 24.82 6.73
CA VAL A 406 3.82 24.94 5.81
C VAL A 406 3.33 25.21 4.37
N THR A 407 2.32 24.49 3.90
CA THR A 407 1.76 24.67 2.55
C THR A 407 1.13 26.05 2.39
N ALA A 408 0.35 26.51 3.36
CA ALA A 408 -0.22 27.85 3.34
C ALA A 408 0.88 28.93 3.31
N LEU A 409 1.94 28.75 4.12
CA LEU A 409 3.09 29.66 4.12
C LEU A 409 3.81 29.69 2.76
N LEU A 410 4.05 28.54 2.16
CA LEU A 410 4.66 28.44 0.82
C LEU A 410 3.79 29.13 -0.24
N CYS A 411 2.48 28.99 -0.20
CA CYS A 411 1.56 29.69 -1.10
C CYS A 411 1.62 31.21 -0.90
N VAL A 412 1.68 31.68 0.34
CA VAL A 412 1.85 33.11 0.64
C VAL A 412 3.18 33.62 0.09
N LEU A 413 4.27 32.90 0.31
CA LEU A 413 5.61 33.23 -0.19
C LEU A 413 5.65 33.26 -1.73
N ALA A 414 5.04 32.29 -2.40
CA ALA A 414 4.93 32.24 -3.86
C ALA A 414 4.20 33.47 -4.41
N GLY A 415 3.16 33.98 -3.73
CA GLY A 415 2.45 35.19 -4.09
C GLY A 415 3.24 36.47 -3.77
N LEU A 416 4.12 36.45 -2.77
CA LEU A 416 4.92 37.61 -2.38
C LEU A 416 6.05 37.94 -3.35
N LEU A 417 6.63 36.93 -4.03
CA LEU A 417 7.71 37.14 -5.00
C LEU A 417 7.31 38.11 -6.12
N PRO A 418 6.16 37.94 -6.82
CA PRO A 418 5.69 38.92 -7.79
C PRO A 418 5.35 40.27 -7.16
N ALA A 419 4.78 40.28 -5.95
CA ALA A 419 4.42 41.53 -5.26
C ALA A 419 5.64 42.40 -4.96
N MET A 420 6.77 41.81 -4.56
CA MET A 420 8.02 42.56 -4.37
C MET A 420 8.52 43.20 -5.69
N ALA A 421 8.40 42.50 -6.81
CA ALA A 421 8.81 43.02 -8.11
C ALA A 421 7.97 44.25 -8.50
N VAL A 422 6.66 44.22 -8.26
CA VAL A 422 5.76 45.35 -8.54
C VAL A 422 5.99 46.52 -7.57
N ALA A 423 6.16 46.24 -6.26
CA ALA A 423 6.45 47.30 -5.28
C ALA A 423 7.76 48.04 -5.53
N ARG A 424 8.72 47.45 -6.25
CA ARG A 424 9.98 48.10 -6.63
C ARG A 424 9.86 49.02 -7.87
N ARG A 425 8.77 48.91 -8.68
CA ARG A 425 8.63 49.67 -9.94
C ARG A 425 8.41 51.17 -9.65
N SER A 426 9.08 52.05 -10.37
CA SER A 426 8.87 53.50 -10.34
C SER A 426 7.86 53.94 -11.40
N MET A 427 7.31 55.15 -11.27
CA MET A 427 6.36 55.75 -12.22
C MET A 427 6.98 55.88 -13.65
N MET A 428 8.25 56.29 -13.73
CA MET A 428 9.01 56.35 -15.03
C MET A 428 9.21 55.01 -15.64
N ALA A 429 9.53 53.95 -14.82
CA ALA A 429 9.71 52.63 -15.30
C ALA A 429 8.40 52.02 -15.85
N PHE A 430 7.24 52.33 -15.21
CA PHE A 430 5.93 51.89 -15.66
C PHE A 430 5.55 52.48 -17.03
N LYS A 431 5.68 53.79 -17.20
CA LYS A 431 5.45 54.45 -18.53
C LYS A 431 6.41 53.95 -19.61
N GLY A 432 7.70 53.70 -19.25
CA GLY A 432 8.72 53.22 -20.19
C GLY A 432 8.47 51.74 -20.58
N GLU A 433 7.88 50.93 -19.70
CA GLU A 433 7.52 49.54 -20.02
C GLU A 433 6.31 49.46 -20.95
N GLN A 434 5.35 50.39 -20.88
CA GLN A 434 4.25 50.49 -21.83
C GLN A 434 4.70 50.92 -23.23
N ALA A 435 5.75 51.76 -23.33
CA ALA A 435 6.25 52.27 -24.60
C ALA A 435 7.22 51.30 -25.30
N ARG A 436 7.95 50.47 -24.59
CA ARG A 436 8.90 49.48 -25.18
C ARG A 436 8.88 48.18 -24.38
N PRO A 437 8.48 47.03 -24.99
CA PRO A 437 8.55 45.74 -24.35
C PRO A 437 9.99 45.39 -24.02
N ARG A 438 10.34 45.39 -22.72
CA ARG A 438 11.70 45.08 -22.24
C ARG A 438 12.04 43.63 -22.36
N GLY A 439 13.33 43.37 -22.58
CA GLY A 439 14.11 42.18 -22.73
C GLY A 439 13.66 40.89 -22.06
N ARG A 440 14.30 39.77 -22.37
CA ARG A 440 14.00 38.40 -21.95
C ARG A 440 13.76 38.27 -20.43
N PRO A 441 12.84 37.39 -19.94
CA PRO A 441 12.63 37.14 -18.52
C PRO A 441 13.93 36.71 -17.83
N LEU A 442 14.01 36.91 -16.49
CA LEU A 442 15.23 36.60 -15.73
C LEU A 442 15.63 35.12 -15.83
N TRP A 443 14.68 34.22 -15.84
CA TRP A 443 14.97 32.78 -15.96
C TRP A 443 15.61 32.43 -17.33
N GLN A 444 15.24 33.12 -18.40
CA GLN A 444 15.89 32.93 -19.71
C GLN A 444 17.28 33.57 -19.77
N ARG A 445 17.49 34.67 -19.03
CA ARG A 445 18.81 35.34 -18.98
C ARG A 445 19.80 34.53 -18.16
N LEU A 446 19.36 33.89 -17.11
CA LEU A 446 20.17 33.06 -16.22
C LEU A 446 20.22 31.60 -16.68
N TYR A 447 19.61 31.27 -17.81
CA TYR A 447 19.53 29.90 -18.33
C TYR A 447 19.03 28.89 -17.29
N LEU A 448 18.07 29.29 -16.44
CA LEU A 448 17.52 28.41 -15.39
C LEU A 448 16.81 27.17 -15.96
N ASP A 449 16.30 27.26 -17.19
CA ASP A 449 15.77 26.12 -17.95
C ASP A 449 16.85 25.06 -18.22
N VAL A 450 18.06 25.47 -18.61
CA VAL A 450 19.18 24.56 -18.85
C VAL A 450 19.74 24.03 -17.52
N VAL A 451 19.89 24.90 -16.51
CA VAL A 451 20.36 24.51 -15.19
C VAL A 451 19.40 23.47 -14.57
N ALA A 452 18.08 23.71 -14.63
CA ALA A 452 17.09 22.77 -14.14
C ALA A 452 17.15 21.41 -14.86
N LEU A 453 17.36 21.44 -16.19
CA LEU A 453 17.55 20.24 -17.01
C LEU A 453 18.80 19.46 -16.60
N VAL A 454 19.93 20.14 -16.41
CA VAL A 454 21.19 19.50 -15.96
C VAL A 454 21.05 18.89 -14.59
N VAL A 455 20.43 19.61 -13.64
CA VAL A 455 20.16 19.10 -12.29
C VAL A 455 19.22 17.89 -12.35
N ALA A 456 18.17 17.93 -13.17
CA ALA A 456 17.26 16.80 -13.34
C ALA A 456 17.95 15.59 -13.98
N LEU A 457 18.81 15.78 -14.97
CA LEU A 457 19.60 14.70 -15.57
C LEU A 457 20.65 14.14 -14.59
N TYR A 458 21.25 14.98 -13.77
CA TYR A 458 22.12 14.53 -12.69
C TYR A 458 21.34 13.69 -11.67
N GLY A 459 20.16 14.15 -11.24
CA GLY A 459 19.28 13.38 -10.37
C GLY A 459 18.85 12.04 -10.99
N LEU A 460 18.64 11.98 -12.32
CA LEU A 460 18.40 10.73 -13.03
C LEU A 460 19.61 9.78 -12.91
N THR A 461 20.85 10.28 -13.04
CA THR A 461 22.04 9.43 -12.87
C THR A 461 22.17 8.88 -11.44
N LEU A 462 21.76 9.65 -10.44
CA LEU A 462 21.68 9.17 -9.05
C LEU A 462 20.64 8.08 -8.90
N LEU A 463 19.43 8.28 -9.44
CA LEU A 463 18.35 7.28 -9.44
C LEU A 463 18.80 5.96 -10.10
N VAL A 464 19.45 6.04 -11.26
CA VAL A 464 19.95 4.86 -11.98
C VAL A 464 21.01 4.13 -11.17
N ARG A 465 21.91 4.85 -10.52
CA ARG A 465 22.98 4.26 -9.67
C ARG A 465 22.40 3.61 -8.41
N GLN A 466 21.41 4.22 -7.78
CA GLN A 466 20.76 3.69 -6.58
C GLN A 466 19.86 2.49 -6.88
N GLY A 467 19.18 2.47 -8.03
CA GLY A 467 18.39 1.33 -8.49
C GLY A 467 19.22 0.09 -8.84
N VAL A 468 20.53 0.22 -9.04
CA VAL A 468 21.48 -0.89 -9.27
C VAL A 468 22.00 -1.45 -7.92
N VAL A 469 22.00 -0.66 -6.85
CA VAL A 469 22.37 -1.13 -5.51
C VAL A 469 21.14 -1.80 -4.87
N ASN A 470 21.17 -3.11 -4.75
CA ASN A 470 20.19 -3.98 -4.07
C ASN A 470 20.08 -3.67 -2.56
N SER A 471 19.85 -2.45 -2.16
CA SER A 471 19.56 -2.13 -0.77
C SER A 471 18.06 -2.30 -0.53
N GLY A 472 17.68 -3.29 0.27
CA GLY A 472 16.30 -3.64 0.61
C GLY A 472 15.50 -2.55 1.33
N ASP A 473 16.01 -1.32 1.42
CA ASP A 473 15.40 -0.17 2.07
C ASP A 473 15.17 1.00 1.12
N ALA A 474 14.03 0.98 0.43
CA ALA A 474 13.56 2.12 -0.37
C ALA A 474 13.41 3.42 0.47
N THR A 475 13.21 3.30 1.79
CA THR A 475 13.16 4.43 2.75
C THR A 475 14.50 5.11 2.93
N ALA A 476 15.56 4.32 3.03
CA ALA A 476 16.90 4.84 3.24
C ALA A 476 17.32 5.72 2.04
N VAL A 477 16.92 5.34 0.82
CA VAL A 477 17.21 6.06 -0.42
C VAL A 477 16.53 7.44 -0.42
N VAL A 478 15.24 7.51 -0.08
CA VAL A 478 14.49 8.78 -0.07
C VAL A 478 14.89 9.68 1.09
N ALA A 479 15.21 9.08 2.26
CA ALA A 479 15.65 9.82 3.43
C ALA A 479 17.07 10.39 3.28
N GLN A 480 17.94 9.70 2.52
CA GLN A 480 19.31 10.11 2.30
C GLN A 480 19.43 11.21 1.22
N ASP A 481 18.61 11.16 0.17
CA ASP A 481 18.67 12.09 -0.95
C ASP A 481 17.30 12.64 -1.37
N PRO A 482 16.79 13.69 -0.70
CA PRO A 482 15.51 14.30 -1.07
C PRO A 482 15.50 14.91 -2.49
N VAL A 483 16.67 15.14 -3.10
CA VAL A 483 16.79 15.60 -4.50
C VAL A 483 16.23 14.57 -5.47
N VAL A 484 16.43 13.28 -5.17
CA VAL A 484 15.96 12.16 -5.99
C VAL A 484 14.44 12.17 -6.13
N ALA A 485 13.72 12.46 -5.06
CA ALA A 485 12.26 12.51 -5.03
C ALA A 485 11.67 13.65 -5.90
N VAL A 486 12.40 14.78 -6.00
CA VAL A 486 11.96 15.98 -6.73
C VAL A 486 12.40 15.94 -8.20
N THR A 487 13.29 15.04 -8.58
CA THR A 487 13.89 14.99 -9.91
C THR A 487 12.90 14.88 -11.08
N PRO A 488 11.84 14.03 -11.06
CA PRO A 488 10.85 13.98 -12.14
C PRO A 488 10.12 15.30 -12.34
N LEU A 489 9.82 16.00 -11.23
CA LEU A 489 9.20 17.33 -11.26
C LEU A 489 10.16 18.37 -11.89
N LEU A 490 11.42 18.38 -11.47
CA LEU A 490 12.43 19.29 -12.03
C LEU A 490 12.58 19.09 -13.53
N PHE A 491 12.55 17.84 -13.98
CA PHE A 491 12.61 17.52 -15.41
C PHE A 491 11.37 18.02 -16.17
N ALA A 492 10.18 17.79 -15.63
CA ALA A 492 8.93 18.29 -16.21
C ALA A 492 8.92 19.83 -16.31
N VAL A 493 9.38 20.51 -15.26
CA VAL A 493 9.53 21.97 -15.25
C VAL A 493 10.57 22.43 -16.27
N ALA A 494 11.73 21.78 -16.32
CA ALA A 494 12.79 22.10 -17.27
C ALA A 494 12.33 21.99 -18.73
N LEU A 495 11.64 20.87 -19.08
CA LEU A 495 11.07 20.70 -20.42
C LEU A 495 10.01 21.75 -20.73
N THR A 496 9.15 22.08 -19.77
CA THR A 496 8.12 23.12 -19.92
C THR A 496 8.75 24.50 -20.17
N LEU A 497 9.80 24.85 -19.43
CA LEU A 497 10.53 26.09 -19.62
C LEU A 497 11.24 26.12 -20.99
N LEU A 498 11.86 25.02 -21.40
CA LEU A 498 12.51 24.87 -22.68
C LEU A 498 11.51 25.04 -23.83
N LEU A 499 10.35 24.35 -23.75
CA LEU A 499 9.27 24.49 -24.75
C LEU A 499 8.79 25.94 -24.84
N SER A 500 8.61 26.60 -23.70
CA SER A 500 8.20 28.00 -23.68
C SER A 500 9.23 28.93 -24.28
N ARG A 501 10.53 28.60 -24.19
CA ARG A 501 11.61 29.32 -24.87
C ARG A 501 11.54 29.15 -26.39
N LEU A 502 11.08 27.99 -26.85
CA LEU A 502 10.93 27.68 -28.27
C LEU A 502 9.63 28.29 -28.87
N LEU A 503 8.67 28.72 -28.05
CA LEU A 503 7.37 29.22 -28.50
C LEU A 503 7.47 30.31 -29.59
N PRO A 504 8.31 31.40 -29.50
CA PRO A 504 8.40 32.38 -30.53
C PRO A 504 8.98 31.82 -31.83
N TRP A 505 9.91 30.85 -31.74
CA TRP A 505 10.48 30.17 -32.90
C TRP A 505 9.43 29.25 -33.55
N LEU A 506 8.66 28.52 -32.77
CA LEU A 506 7.55 27.71 -33.28
C LEU A 506 6.48 28.56 -33.97
N ALA A 507 6.17 29.73 -33.42
CA ALA A 507 5.24 30.67 -34.04
C ALA A 507 5.81 31.23 -35.37
N SER A 508 7.12 31.54 -35.45
CA SER A 508 7.74 31.97 -36.69
C SER A 508 7.84 30.85 -37.72
N LEU A 509 8.10 29.63 -37.30
CA LEU A 509 8.10 28.45 -38.17
C LEU A 509 6.70 28.19 -38.75
N ALA A 510 5.69 28.24 -37.90
CA ALA A 510 4.28 28.12 -38.32
C ALA A 510 3.86 29.25 -39.29
N LEU A 511 4.35 30.48 -39.07
CA LEU A 511 4.18 31.57 -40.04
C LEU A 511 4.75 31.22 -41.43
N HIS A 512 5.94 30.67 -41.48
CA HIS A 512 6.56 30.32 -42.76
C HIS A 512 5.85 29.16 -43.47
N LEU A 513 5.53 28.11 -42.71
CA LEU A 513 4.93 26.88 -43.26
C LEU A 513 3.46 27.04 -43.63
N LEU A 514 2.68 27.77 -42.83
CA LEU A 514 1.22 27.86 -42.97
C LEU A 514 0.79 29.18 -43.68
N SER A 515 1.70 30.11 -43.98
CA SER A 515 1.38 31.42 -44.63
C SER A 515 0.46 31.30 -45.86
N PRO A 516 0.66 30.33 -46.78
CA PRO A 516 -0.20 30.26 -47.97
C PRO A 516 -1.64 29.76 -47.66
N LEU A 517 -1.83 29.10 -46.54
CA LEU A 517 -3.11 28.48 -46.09
C LEU A 517 -3.90 29.36 -45.14
N LEU A 518 -3.28 30.38 -44.50
CA LEU A 518 -3.89 31.16 -43.45
C LEU A 518 -4.53 32.44 -43.96
N SER A 519 -5.72 32.80 -43.34
CA SER A 519 -6.32 34.11 -43.55
C SER A 519 -5.45 35.26 -43.03
N PRO A 520 -5.55 36.48 -43.54
CA PRO A 520 -4.78 37.62 -43.07
C PRO A 520 -4.89 37.87 -41.54
N SER A 521 -6.09 37.65 -40.98
CA SER A 521 -6.34 37.76 -39.56
C SER A 521 -5.60 36.66 -38.73
N ALA A 522 -5.49 35.44 -39.23
CA ALA A 522 -4.73 34.36 -38.57
C ALA A 522 -3.21 34.63 -38.65
N LEU A 523 -2.72 35.17 -39.75
CA LEU A 523 -1.30 35.59 -39.88
C LEU A 523 -0.94 36.68 -38.85
N VAL A 524 -1.78 37.69 -38.67
CA VAL A 524 -1.60 38.73 -37.65
C VAL A 524 -1.59 38.13 -36.23
N ALA A 525 -2.46 37.19 -35.96
CA ALA A 525 -2.49 36.47 -34.68
C ALA A 525 -1.16 35.77 -34.38
N LEU A 526 -0.65 35.02 -35.34
CA LEU A 526 0.60 34.26 -35.18
C LEU A 526 1.82 35.21 -35.08
N GLN A 527 1.81 36.31 -35.83
CA GLN A 527 2.81 37.34 -35.74
C GLN A 527 2.84 38.06 -34.40
N SER A 528 1.66 38.26 -33.77
CA SER A 528 1.56 38.83 -32.41
C SER A 528 2.20 37.92 -31.35
N VAL A 529 1.99 36.61 -31.46
CA VAL A 529 2.62 35.61 -30.55
C VAL A 529 4.13 35.56 -30.70
N SER A 530 4.63 35.65 -31.97
CA SER A 530 6.06 35.63 -32.24
C SER A 530 6.76 36.90 -31.70
N ARG A 531 6.14 38.08 -31.82
CA ARG A 531 6.74 39.37 -31.43
C ARG A 531 6.58 39.72 -29.95
N ALA A 532 5.48 39.26 -29.29
CA ALA A 532 5.16 39.59 -27.91
C ALA A 532 4.84 38.32 -27.05
N PRO A 533 5.78 37.37 -26.94
CA PRO A 533 5.48 36.04 -26.36
C PRO A 533 5.28 36.00 -24.84
N ARG A 534 5.52 37.08 -24.09
CA ARG A 534 5.59 37.04 -22.61
C ARG A 534 4.30 36.64 -21.93
N GLN A 535 3.15 37.14 -22.33
CA GLN A 535 1.87 36.80 -21.75
C GLN A 535 1.39 35.41 -22.22
N PRO A 536 1.40 35.10 -23.54
CA PRO A 536 1.10 33.78 -24.05
C PRO A 536 1.97 32.68 -23.45
N MET A 537 3.27 32.95 -23.24
CA MET A 537 4.23 31.99 -22.68
C MET A 537 3.82 31.46 -21.29
N ARG A 538 3.27 32.30 -20.41
CA ARG A 538 2.81 31.87 -19.07
C ARG A 538 1.65 30.88 -19.14
N LEU A 539 0.74 31.11 -20.08
CA LEU A 539 -0.38 30.19 -20.32
C LEU A 539 0.12 28.84 -20.82
N VAL A 540 0.99 28.87 -21.83
CA VAL A 540 1.58 27.63 -22.38
C VAL A 540 2.35 26.88 -21.29
N GLN A 541 3.13 27.57 -20.44
CA GLN A 541 3.84 26.96 -19.33
C GLN A 541 2.88 26.24 -18.35
N LEU A 542 1.83 26.92 -17.89
CA LEU A 542 0.88 26.35 -16.95
C LEU A 542 0.16 25.14 -17.56
N SER A 543 -0.34 25.29 -18.80
CA SER A 543 -1.09 24.20 -19.45
C SER A 543 -0.19 23.02 -19.82
N THR A 544 1.04 23.26 -20.32
CA THR A 544 2.02 22.20 -20.61
C THR A 544 2.42 21.45 -19.36
N LEU A 545 2.73 22.16 -18.27
CA LEU A 545 3.14 21.52 -17.01
C LEU A 545 2.00 20.69 -16.41
N THR A 546 0.76 21.19 -16.47
CA THR A 546 -0.41 20.43 -16.02
C THR A 546 -0.60 19.15 -16.83
N LEU A 547 -0.48 19.23 -18.16
CA LEU A 547 -0.60 18.08 -19.04
C LEU A 547 0.55 17.09 -18.82
N THR A 548 1.77 17.58 -18.69
CA THR A 548 2.96 16.76 -18.40
C THR A 548 2.77 15.95 -17.13
N LEU A 549 2.39 16.61 -16.02
CA LEU A 549 2.17 15.97 -14.73
C LEU A 549 0.94 15.07 -14.74
N GLY A 550 -0.12 15.44 -15.46
CA GLY A 550 -1.30 14.61 -15.61
C GLY A 550 -1.04 13.32 -16.38
N ILE A 551 -0.26 13.37 -17.47
CA ILE A 551 0.13 12.17 -18.21
C ILE A 551 1.06 11.30 -17.36
N PHE A 552 2.03 11.90 -16.66
CA PHE A 552 2.89 11.17 -15.74
C PHE A 552 2.06 10.46 -14.65
N ALA A 553 1.14 11.18 -14.03
CA ALA A 553 0.23 10.66 -13.00
C ALA A 553 -0.67 9.52 -13.50
N ALA A 554 -1.30 9.70 -14.67
CA ALA A 554 -2.14 8.66 -15.31
C ALA A 554 -1.33 7.40 -15.63
N THR A 555 -0.06 7.59 -16.04
CA THR A 555 0.81 6.45 -16.36
C THR A 555 1.25 5.73 -15.08
N VAL A 556 1.63 6.45 -14.02
CA VAL A 556 1.96 5.84 -12.71
C VAL A 556 0.81 4.97 -12.24
N ALA A 557 -0.41 5.50 -12.25
CA ALA A 557 -1.59 4.74 -11.81
C ALA A 557 -1.90 3.53 -12.70
N GLY A 558 -1.75 3.67 -14.02
CA GLY A 558 -1.99 2.56 -14.96
C GLY A 558 -0.96 1.45 -14.83
N VAL A 559 0.30 1.81 -14.60
CA VAL A 559 1.39 0.83 -14.39
C VAL A 559 1.22 0.12 -13.04
N GLU A 560 0.79 0.83 -12.00
CA GLU A 560 0.48 0.22 -10.70
C GLU A 560 -0.66 -0.80 -10.81
N ALA A 561 -1.72 -0.49 -11.54
CA ALA A 561 -2.82 -1.42 -11.78
C ALA A 561 -2.35 -2.69 -12.53
N GLN A 562 -1.50 -2.53 -13.55
CA GLN A 562 -0.91 -3.65 -14.27
C GLN A 562 0.00 -4.48 -13.37
N ASN A 563 0.84 -3.82 -12.57
CA ASN A 563 1.74 -4.49 -11.65
C ASN A 563 0.99 -5.32 -10.60
N LEU A 564 -0.08 -4.78 -10.04
CA LEU A 564 -0.94 -5.52 -9.12
C LEU A 564 -1.52 -6.79 -9.78
N SER A 565 -2.04 -6.67 -11.00
CA SER A 565 -2.51 -7.82 -11.76
C SER A 565 -1.41 -8.85 -12.03
N ASP A 566 -0.21 -8.38 -12.42
CA ASP A 566 0.94 -9.24 -12.67
C ASP A 566 1.42 -9.97 -11.40
N GLN A 567 1.33 -9.32 -10.22
CA GLN A 567 1.66 -9.94 -8.93
C GLN A 567 0.71 -11.10 -8.59
N TYR A 568 -0.60 -10.91 -8.73
CA TYR A 568 -1.57 -11.98 -8.49
C TYR A 568 -1.38 -13.14 -9.46
N LEU A 569 -1.18 -12.84 -10.75
CA LEU A 569 -0.88 -13.87 -11.75
C LEU A 569 0.44 -14.60 -11.47
N TYR A 570 1.45 -13.88 -11.00
CA TYR A 570 2.72 -14.48 -10.62
C TYR A 570 2.58 -15.39 -9.40
N GLN A 571 1.89 -14.96 -8.35
CA GLN A 571 1.68 -15.73 -7.13
C GLN A 571 0.84 -16.98 -7.38
N ALA A 572 -0.19 -16.88 -8.19
CA ALA A 572 -1.01 -18.04 -8.57
C ALA A 572 -0.32 -18.92 -9.61
N GLY A 573 0.43 -18.34 -10.56
CA GLY A 573 1.09 -19.03 -11.68
C GLY A 573 0.17 -19.27 -12.88
N ALA A 574 -1.14 -19.22 -12.68
CA ALA A 574 -2.19 -19.40 -13.67
C ALA A 574 -3.42 -18.57 -13.27
N PRO A 575 -4.47 -18.41 -14.11
CA PRO A 575 -5.72 -17.78 -13.72
C PRO A 575 -6.34 -18.31 -12.42
N LEU A 576 -6.24 -19.61 -12.18
CA LEU A 576 -6.61 -20.24 -10.93
C LEU A 576 -5.69 -21.43 -10.66
N ARG A 577 -5.13 -21.52 -9.45
CA ARG A 577 -4.38 -22.67 -8.94
C ARG A 577 -5.12 -23.27 -7.76
N LEU A 578 -5.35 -24.57 -7.79
CA LEU A 578 -5.95 -25.34 -6.72
C LEU A 578 -4.87 -26.26 -6.13
N GLY A 579 -4.56 -26.08 -4.85
CA GLY A 579 -3.80 -27.05 -4.06
C GLY A 579 -4.79 -28.03 -3.44
N GLU A 580 -4.59 -29.30 -3.64
CA GLU A 580 -5.47 -30.36 -3.17
C GLU A 580 -4.73 -31.31 -2.25
N SER A 581 -5.35 -31.69 -1.15
CA SER A 581 -4.82 -32.71 -0.26
C SER A 581 -5.89 -33.70 0.16
N PHE A 582 -5.48 -34.95 0.28
CA PHE A 582 -6.32 -36.04 0.76
C PHE A 582 -5.87 -36.48 2.15
N ASP A 583 -6.80 -36.48 3.10
CA ASP A 583 -6.51 -36.94 4.45
C ASP A 583 -6.37 -38.48 4.52
N ARG A 584 -5.14 -38.94 4.35
CA ARG A 584 -4.81 -40.38 4.40
C ARG A 584 -4.81 -40.97 5.81
N GLN A 585 -4.64 -40.12 6.85
CA GLN A 585 -4.55 -40.61 8.23
C GLN A 585 -5.91 -41.11 8.73
N HIS A 586 -6.97 -40.47 8.31
CA HIS A 586 -8.35 -40.82 8.67
C HIS A 586 -9.07 -41.63 7.58
N ALA A 587 -8.43 -41.91 6.44
CA ALA A 587 -9.01 -42.66 5.34
C ALA A 587 -9.00 -44.18 5.63
N PRO A 588 -10.04 -44.93 5.17
CA PRO A 588 -10.02 -46.41 5.19
C PRO A 588 -8.77 -46.93 4.47
N PRO A 589 -8.27 -48.11 4.91
CA PRO A 589 -7.06 -48.74 4.29
C PRO A 589 -7.14 -48.87 2.77
N SER A 590 -8.33 -49.13 2.22
CA SER A 590 -8.61 -49.21 0.78
C SER A 590 -8.45 -47.90 0.02
N MET A 591 -8.48 -46.78 0.69
CA MET A 591 -8.36 -45.44 0.07
C MET A 591 -7.01 -44.76 0.31
N ARG A 592 -6.10 -45.35 1.09
CA ARG A 592 -4.79 -44.74 1.42
C ARG A 592 -3.86 -44.59 0.23
N SER A 593 -4.10 -45.35 -0.86
CA SER A 593 -3.40 -45.20 -2.14
C SER A 593 -4.01 -44.14 -3.08
N THR A 594 -5.04 -43.45 -2.67
CA THR A 594 -5.73 -42.45 -3.48
C THR A 594 -4.81 -41.24 -3.71
N LEU A 595 -4.80 -40.69 -4.93
CA LEU A 595 -4.05 -39.48 -5.26
C LEU A 595 -4.57 -38.29 -4.44
N ASP A 596 -3.69 -37.30 -4.18
CA ASP A 596 -4.07 -36.06 -3.48
C ASP A 596 -5.07 -35.26 -4.28
N ILE A 597 -4.88 -35.20 -5.62
CA ILE A 597 -5.76 -34.47 -6.51
C ILE A 597 -6.94 -35.30 -7.02
N MET A 598 -8.03 -34.64 -7.36
CA MET A 598 -9.10 -35.26 -8.14
C MET A 598 -8.61 -35.58 -9.57
N PRO A 599 -9.22 -36.54 -10.28
CA PRO A 599 -8.86 -36.80 -11.67
C PRO A 599 -8.90 -35.54 -12.53
N LEU A 600 -7.90 -35.31 -13.40
CA LEU A 600 -7.84 -34.15 -14.29
C LEU A 600 -9.08 -33.97 -15.18
N ALA A 601 -9.78 -35.08 -15.49
CA ALA A 601 -11.05 -35.04 -16.22
C ALA A 601 -12.14 -34.30 -15.46
N ALA A 602 -12.18 -34.40 -14.12
CA ALA A 602 -13.13 -33.66 -13.28
C ALA A 602 -12.87 -32.17 -13.32
N HIS A 603 -11.60 -31.74 -13.32
CA HIS A 603 -11.22 -30.33 -13.45
C HIS A 603 -11.56 -29.77 -14.84
N ARG A 604 -11.34 -30.57 -15.92
CA ARG A 604 -11.73 -30.16 -17.28
C ARG A 604 -13.24 -30.04 -17.47
N ALA A 605 -14.02 -30.78 -16.68
CA ALA A 605 -15.48 -30.71 -16.72
C ALA A 605 -16.05 -29.49 -15.98
N LEU A 606 -15.24 -28.71 -15.23
CA LEU A 606 -15.68 -27.50 -14.57
C LEU A 606 -16.07 -26.42 -15.61
N PRO A 607 -17.15 -25.67 -15.36
CA PRO A 607 -17.66 -24.71 -16.34
C PRO A 607 -16.69 -23.55 -16.57
N GLY A 608 -16.31 -23.32 -17.84
CA GLY A 608 -15.41 -22.22 -18.21
C GLY A 608 -13.91 -22.57 -18.17
N VAL A 609 -13.53 -23.77 -17.75
CA VAL A 609 -12.14 -24.25 -17.81
C VAL A 609 -11.80 -24.63 -19.25
N ARG A 610 -10.69 -24.08 -19.76
CA ARG A 610 -10.22 -24.31 -21.15
C ARG A 610 -9.08 -25.33 -21.19
N ALA A 611 -8.17 -25.28 -20.23
CA ALA A 611 -7.05 -26.20 -20.12
C ALA A 611 -6.65 -26.40 -18.66
N VAL A 612 -6.02 -27.53 -18.36
CA VAL A 612 -5.54 -27.89 -17.03
C VAL A 612 -4.15 -28.49 -17.11
N THR A 613 -3.32 -28.23 -16.11
CA THR A 613 -2.00 -28.84 -15.95
C THR A 613 -1.79 -29.29 -14.51
N PRO A 614 -1.31 -30.51 -14.25
CA PRO A 614 -0.96 -30.95 -12.90
C PRO A 614 0.40 -30.40 -12.50
N ALA A 615 0.60 -30.17 -11.21
CA ALA A 615 1.89 -29.80 -10.65
C ALA A 615 2.15 -30.51 -9.32
N LEU A 616 3.42 -30.70 -9.00
CA LEU A 616 3.88 -31.29 -7.73
C LEU A 616 4.83 -30.31 -7.05
N ARG A 617 4.44 -29.79 -5.89
CA ARG A 617 5.19 -28.79 -5.14
C ARG A 617 5.76 -29.34 -3.84
N TYR A 618 7.01 -28.96 -3.59
CA TYR A 618 7.69 -29.10 -2.30
C TYR A 618 8.24 -27.74 -1.89
N ASP A 619 7.60 -27.10 -0.91
CA ASP A 619 7.99 -25.78 -0.42
C ASP A 619 8.99 -25.90 0.73
N SER A 620 10.05 -25.08 0.69
CA SER A 620 11.00 -24.77 1.77
C SER A 620 11.72 -25.95 2.44
N PHE A 621 11.82 -27.11 1.80
CA PHE A 621 12.42 -28.31 2.40
C PHE A 621 13.50 -28.99 1.55
N GLY A 622 13.81 -28.46 0.38
CA GLY A 622 14.93 -28.98 -0.39
C GLY A 622 16.26 -28.55 0.23
N ASN A 623 17.14 -29.47 0.53
CA ASN A 623 18.52 -29.15 0.94
C ASN A 623 19.46 -29.59 -0.17
N VAL A 624 20.24 -28.63 -0.71
CA VAL A 624 21.18 -28.91 -1.80
C VAL A 624 22.42 -29.60 -1.22
N THR A 625 22.73 -30.75 -1.78
CA THR A 625 23.93 -31.56 -1.42
C THR A 625 24.87 -31.63 -2.61
N ASN A 626 26.17 -31.75 -2.40
CA ASN A 626 27.26 -31.73 -3.38
C ASN A 626 27.74 -30.33 -3.81
N THR A 627 27.48 -29.32 -3.02
CA THR A 627 28.01 -27.96 -3.20
C THR A 627 28.80 -27.57 -1.95
N THR A 628 29.57 -26.51 -2.05
CA THR A 628 30.31 -25.90 -0.92
C THR A 628 29.38 -25.39 0.20
N ASP A 629 28.08 -25.22 -0.10
CA ASP A 629 27.06 -24.76 0.85
C ASP A 629 25.97 -25.85 1.01
N SER A 630 26.13 -26.70 2.02
CA SER A 630 25.26 -27.85 2.30
C SER A 630 23.99 -27.52 3.07
N GLY A 631 23.58 -26.26 3.16
CA GLY A 631 22.43 -25.78 3.97
C GLY A 631 21.40 -24.94 3.22
N THR A 632 21.55 -24.74 1.91
CA THR A 632 20.60 -23.88 1.16
C THR A 632 19.24 -24.55 1.02
N VAL A 633 18.21 -23.95 1.61
CA VAL A 633 16.81 -24.35 1.47
C VAL A 633 16.31 -23.88 0.12
N ILE A 634 15.62 -24.77 -0.62
CA ILE A 634 15.09 -24.47 -1.94
C ILE A 634 13.65 -24.92 -2.11
N ASN A 635 12.94 -24.31 -3.05
CA ASN A 635 11.61 -24.75 -3.48
C ASN A 635 11.74 -25.64 -4.72
N VAL A 636 11.01 -26.76 -4.76
CA VAL A 636 11.00 -27.67 -5.90
C VAL A 636 9.61 -27.77 -6.48
N LEU A 637 9.48 -27.54 -7.79
CA LEU A 637 8.22 -27.62 -8.53
C LEU A 637 8.32 -28.59 -9.71
N GLY A 638 7.48 -29.62 -9.71
CA GLY A 638 7.27 -30.49 -10.86
C GLY A 638 6.15 -29.96 -11.74
N ILE A 639 6.37 -29.80 -13.02
CA ILE A 639 5.36 -29.37 -14.00
C ILE A 639 5.23 -30.43 -15.11
N ASP A 640 4.08 -30.46 -15.76
CA ASP A 640 3.90 -31.22 -17.00
C ASP A 640 4.20 -30.32 -18.21
N PRO A 641 5.38 -30.46 -18.86
CA PRO A 641 5.78 -29.55 -19.93
C PRO A 641 4.84 -29.57 -21.14
N ALA A 642 4.09 -30.68 -21.35
CA ALA A 642 3.17 -30.81 -22.47
C ALA A 642 1.94 -29.92 -22.33
N THR A 643 1.46 -29.69 -21.11
CA THR A 643 0.24 -28.91 -20.83
C THR A 643 0.53 -27.56 -20.23
N ALA A 644 1.68 -27.38 -19.58
CA ALA A 644 2.05 -26.14 -18.87
C ALA A 644 2.06 -24.90 -19.77
N GLY A 645 2.54 -25.02 -21.02
CA GLY A 645 2.62 -23.90 -21.96
C GLY A 645 1.28 -23.26 -22.33
N GLY A 646 0.18 -24.02 -22.21
CA GLY A 646 -1.19 -23.51 -22.48
C GLY A 646 -1.93 -23.02 -21.25
N VAL A 647 -1.39 -23.20 -20.05
CA VAL A 647 -2.05 -22.88 -18.78
C VAL A 647 -1.29 -21.85 -17.96
N MET A 648 0.04 -21.99 -17.88
CA MET A 648 0.87 -21.14 -17.04
C MET A 648 1.02 -19.74 -17.63
N TRP A 649 0.97 -18.75 -16.75
CA TRP A 649 1.27 -17.37 -17.11
C TRP A 649 2.78 -17.13 -16.99
N TYR A 650 3.43 -16.69 -18.05
CA TYR A 650 4.86 -16.43 -18.10
C TYR A 650 5.16 -15.16 -18.89
N ARG A 651 5.97 -14.25 -18.34
CA ARG A 651 6.43 -13.03 -19.00
C ARG A 651 7.81 -13.23 -19.63
N GLN A 652 8.04 -12.60 -20.77
CA GLN A 652 9.29 -12.76 -21.54
C GLN A 652 10.54 -12.22 -20.81
N ASP A 653 10.37 -11.32 -19.84
CA ASP A 653 11.45 -10.73 -19.05
C ASP A 653 11.87 -11.56 -17.82
N PHE A 654 11.24 -12.72 -17.60
CA PHE A 654 11.56 -13.59 -16.45
C PHE A 654 12.90 -14.31 -16.60
N GLY A 655 13.37 -14.51 -17.81
CA GLY A 655 14.65 -15.15 -18.09
C GLY A 655 15.19 -14.79 -19.47
N ASN A 656 16.40 -15.24 -19.75
CA ASN A 656 17.06 -14.99 -21.03
C ASN A 656 16.55 -15.92 -22.14
N GLN A 657 15.80 -16.98 -21.79
CA GLN A 657 15.28 -17.97 -22.73
C GLN A 657 13.75 -17.86 -22.83
N PRO A 658 13.17 -18.04 -24.03
CA PRO A 658 11.73 -18.10 -24.19
C PRO A 658 11.12 -19.28 -23.40
N PHE A 659 9.92 -19.10 -22.84
CA PHE A 659 9.24 -20.13 -22.05
C PHE A 659 9.11 -21.47 -22.75
N ASN A 660 8.77 -21.48 -24.03
CA ASN A 660 8.68 -22.69 -24.84
C ASN A 660 10.01 -23.44 -24.97
N GLN A 661 11.15 -22.74 -24.85
CA GLN A 661 12.46 -23.38 -24.84
C GLN A 661 12.73 -24.04 -23.49
N LEU A 662 12.47 -23.32 -22.39
CA LEU A 662 12.57 -23.87 -21.04
C LEU A 662 11.70 -25.13 -20.87
N LEU A 663 10.47 -25.13 -21.42
CA LEU A 663 9.62 -26.34 -21.39
C LEU A 663 10.21 -27.51 -22.21
N ARG A 664 10.86 -27.24 -23.34
CA ARG A 664 11.54 -28.27 -24.12
C ARG A 664 12.74 -28.87 -23.39
N ASP A 665 13.48 -28.07 -22.64
CA ASP A 665 14.64 -28.51 -21.88
C ASP A 665 14.27 -29.53 -20.79
N VAL A 666 13.01 -29.52 -20.30
CA VAL A 666 12.49 -30.47 -19.30
C VAL A 666 11.40 -31.40 -19.86
N GLN A 667 11.25 -31.50 -21.18
CA GLN A 667 10.15 -32.23 -21.82
C GLN A 667 10.19 -33.74 -21.54
N THR A 668 11.37 -34.36 -21.57
CA THR A 668 11.55 -35.79 -21.27
C THR A 668 11.61 -36.01 -19.76
N PRO A 669 10.87 -37.00 -19.21
CA PRO A 669 11.03 -37.38 -17.82
C PRO A 669 12.47 -37.80 -17.52
N GLY A 670 13.20 -37.00 -16.79
CA GLY A 670 14.62 -37.18 -16.50
C GLY A 670 15.14 -36.15 -15.51
N PRO A 671 16.42 -36.16 -15.17
CA PRO A 671 17.03 -35.30 -14.19
C PRO A 671 17.16 -33.84 -14.62
N ASP A 672 16.79 -33.52 -15.86
CA ASP A 672 16.88 -32.16 -16.39
C ASP A 672 15.95 -31.23 -15.67
N ALA A 673 16.49 -30.08 -15.27
CA ALA A 673 15.77 -29.09 -14.48
C ALA A 673 16.11 -27.65 -14.89
N ILE A 674 15.10 -26.78 -14.76
CA ILE A 674 15.25 -25.33 -14.83
C ILE A 674 15.58 -24.86 -13.43
N VAL A 675 16.63 -24.08 -13.26
CA VAL A 675 17.06 -23.57 -11.96
C VAL A 675 16.99 -22.05 -11.90
N SER A 676 16.83 -21.50 -10.68
CA SER A 676 16.91 -20.06 -10.49
C SER A 676 18.35 -19.58 -10.61
N ASP A 677 18.55 -18.37 -11.15
CA ASP A 677 19.85 -17.68 -11.15
C ASP A 677 20.36 -17.45 -9.72
N ALA A 678 19.46 -17.33 -8.75
CA ALA A 678 19.78 -17.24 -7.33
C ALA A 678 20.44 -18.54 -6.82
N LEU A 679 19.94 -19.72 -7.23
CA LEU A 679 20.56 -21.00 -6.89
C LEU A 679 21.98 -21.11 -7.48
N MET A 680 22.14 -20.74 -8.75
CA MET A 680 23.44 -20.74 -9.43
C MET A 680 24.49 -19.90 -8.70
N ARG A 681 24.08 -18.69 -8.26
CA ARG A 681 24.98 -17.79 -7.51
C ARG A 681 25.31 -18.30 -6.11
N ALA A 682 24.33 -18.87 -5.41
CA ALA A 682 24.53 -19.39 -4.05
C ALA A 682 25.42 -20.64 -4.01
N THR A 683 25.32 -21.49 -5.02
CA THR A 683 25.97 -22.81 -5.04
C THR A 683 27.19 -22.91 -5.96
N GLY A 684 27.41 -21.93 -6.84
CA GLY A 684 28.49 -21.96 -7.85
C GLY A 684 28.25 -22.96 -8.99
N LEU A 685 27.04 -23.48 -9.17
CA LEU A 685 26.66 -24.38 -10.25
C LEU A 685 26.69 -23.68 -11.61
N HIS A 686 26.99 -24.45 -12.66
CA HIS A 686 26.98 -24.02 -14.04
C HIS A 686 25.97 -24.85 -14.86
N GLN A 687 25.61 -24.36 -16.03
CA GLN A 687 24.74 -25.10 -16.92
C GLN A 687 25.39 -26.43 -17.34
N GLY A 688 24.63 -27.53 -17.22
CA GLY A 688 25.08 -28.90 -17.45
C GLY A 688 25.54 -29.66 -16.18
N ASP A 689 25.77 -28.95 -15.06
CA ASP A 689 26.19 -29.58 -13.80
C ASP A 689 25.06 -30.39 -13.17
N THR A 690 25.43 -31.43 -12.41
CA THR A 690 24.50 -32.28 -11.67
C THR A 690 24.61 -32.01 -10.19
N PHE A 691 23.45 -31.92 -9.50
CA PHE A 691 23.37 -31.70 -8.07
C PHE A 691 22.26 -32.55 -7.44
N GLY A 692 22.31 -32.73 -6.13
CA GLY A 692 21.31 -33.49 -5.39
C GLY A 692 20.46 -32.57 -4.50
N VAL A 693 19.17 -32.86 -4.38
CA VAL A 693 18.23 -32.19 -3.50
C VAL A 693 17.59 -33.22 -2.58
N THR A 694 17.65 -33.02 -1.29
CA THR A 694 16.93 -33.83 -0.31
C THR A 694 15.57 -33.19 -0.02
N LEU A 695 14.50 -33.94 -0.35
CA LEU A 695 13.11 -33.49 -0.13
C LEU A 695 12.68 -33.67 1.32
N ASN A 696 11.51 -33.13 1.68
CA ASN A 696 10.93 -33.21 3.03
C ASN A 696 10.66 -34.65 3.52
N ASN A 697 10.47 -35.59 2.62
CA ASN A 697 10.32 -37.00 2.92
C ASN A 697 11.67 -37.78 3.06
N ASN A 698 12.75 -37.04 3.20
CA ASN A 698 14.14 -37.55 3.30
C ASN A 698 14.62 -38.34 2.06
N VAL A 699 13.96 -38.18 0.93
CA VAL A 699 14.37 -38.78 -0.34
C VAL A 699 15.30 -37.80 -1.08
N ARG A 700 16.43 -38.32 -1.54
CA ARG A 700 17.38 -37.54 -2.35
C ARG A 700 17.08 -37.72 -3.84
N VAL A 701 16.84 -36.59 -4.53
CA VAL A 701 16.62 -36.55 -5.98
C VAL A 701 17.79 -35.82 -6.65
N SER A 702 18.27 -36.37 -7.74
CA SER A 702 19.35 -35.78 -8.54
C SER A 702 18.79 -34.97 -9.70
N PHE A 703 19.34 -33.77 -9.92
CA PHE A 703 18.99 -32.91 -11.03
C PHE A 703 20.21 -32.51 -11.84
N ARG A 704 19.99 -32.15 -13.12
CA ARG A 704 20.97 -31.56 -14.03
C ARG A 704 20.48 -30.19 -14.47
N VAL A 705 21.34 -29.20 -14.46
CA VAL A 705 20.99 -27.83 -14.90
C VAL A 705 20.82 -27.80 -16.41
N ALA A 706 19.58 -27.82 -16.88
CA ALA A 706 19.26 -27.74 -18.32
C ALA A 706 18.93 -26.30 -18.75
N GLY A 707 18.13 -25.58 -17.96
CA GLY A 707 17.73 -24.19 -18.20
C GLY A 707 17.95 -23.30 -16.96
N VAL A 708 18.08 -21.99 -17.21
CA VAL A 708 18.25 -20.99 -16.13
C VAL A 708 17.25 -19.88 -16.32
N THR A 709 16.55 -19.52 -15.27
CA THR A 709 15.62 -18.37 -15.28
C THR A 709 15.73 -17.58 -13.98
N ARG A 710 15.45 -16.28 -14.04
CA ARG A 710 15.50 -15.44 -12.87
C ARG A 710 14.22 -15.52 -12.04
N TYR A 711 13.07 -15.58 -12.71
CA TYR A 711 11.75 -15.65 -12.11
C TYR A 711 10.96 -16.81 -12.72
N PHE A 712 10.17 -17.46 -11.89
CA PHE A 712 9.25 -18.51 -12.36
C PHE A 712 7.91 -18.36 -11.65
N PRO A 713 6.77 -18.42 -12.35
CA PRO A 713 5.47 -18.22 -11.75
C PRO A 713 5.24 -19.09 -10.52
N SER A 714 4.67 -18.51 -9.48
CA SER A 714 4.42 -19.11 -8.17
C SER A 714 5.66 -19.43 -7.30
N LEU A 715 6.87 -19.08 -7.76
CA LEU A 715 8.13 -19.30 -7.04
C LEU A 715 8.84 -17.94 -6.85
N ASN A 716 8.94 -17.49 -5.60
CA ASN A 716 9.62 -16.23 -5.30
C ASN A 716 11.11 -16.47 -4.99
N PRO A 717 12.04 -16.03 -5.84
CA PRO A 717 13.46 -16.24 -5.63
C PRO A 717 14.03 -15.45 -4.42
N SER A 718 13.29 -14.49 -3.89
CA SER A 718 13.67 -13.74 -2.67
C SER A 718 13.39 -14.54 -1.40
N ASP A 719 12.40 -15.44 -1.43
CA ASP A 719 12.05 -16.29 -0.28
C ASP A 719 13.00 -17.52 -0.23
N ALA A 720 13.16 -18.19 -1.34
CA ALA A 720 14.11 -19.29 -1.52
C ALA A 720 14.46 -19.50 -3.00
N PRO A 721 15.69 -19.90 -3.32
CA PRO A 721 16.04 -20.38 -4.65
C PRO A 721 15.12 -21.55 -5.07
N PHE A 722 15.00 -21.81 -6.37
CA PHE A 722 14.06 -22.82 -6.83
C PHE A 722 14.63 -23.72 -7.95
N VAL A 723 14.01 -24.90 -8.05
CA VAL A 723 14.22 -25.88 -9.10
C VAL A 723 12.88 -26.28 -9.70
N VAL A 724 12.79 -26.27 -11.03
CA VAL A 724 11.59 -26.72 -11.77
C VAL A 724 11.98 -27.92 -12.66
N ALA A 725 11.25 -29.01 -12.51
CA ALA A 725 11.55 -30.26 -13.23
C ALA A 725 10.28 -30.89 -13.84
N ASN A 726 10.44 -31.95 -14.59
CA ASN A 726 9.32 -32.73 -15.09
C ASN A 726 8.57 -33.41 -13.92
N VAL A 727 7.24 -33.25 -13.88
CA VAL A 727 6.41 -33.79 -12.80
C VAL A 727 6.50 -35.30 -12.67
N GLN A 728 6.56 -36.04 -13.81
CA GLN A 728 6.64 -37.48 -13.80
C GLN A 728 7.98 -37.98 -13.23
N TYR A 729 9.07 -37.29 -13.57
CA TYR A 729 10.38 -37.59 -12.97
C TYR A 729 10.38 -37.33 -11.48
N LEU A 730 9.87 -36.18 -11.06
CA LEU A 730 9.82 -35.81 -9.66
C LEU A 730 8.92 -36.74 -8.82
N GLU A 731 7.81 -37.21 -9.40
CA GLU A 731 6.91 -38.19 -8.79
C GLU A 731 7.60 -39.53 -8.56
N GLN A 732 8.31 -40.02 -9.56
CA GLN A 732 9.02 -41.30 -9.48
C GLN A 732 10.26 -41.23 -8.59
N ALA A 733 11.15 -40.26 -8.82
CA ALA A 733 12.40 -40.10 -8.07
C ALA A 733 12.16 -39.64 -6.62
N GLY A 734 11.17 -38.78 -6.42
CA GLY A 734 10.78 -38.26 -5.10
C GLY A 734 9.86 -39.17 -4.29
N LYS A 735 9.40 -40.31 -4.88
CA LYS A 735 8.45 -41.24 -4.26
C LYS A 735 7.18 -40.55 -3.79
N ALA A 736 6.67 -39.59 -4.55
CA ALA A 736 5.43 -38.91 -4.26
C ALA A 736 4.21 -39.79 -4.59
N HIS A 737 3.10 -39.48 -3.93
CA HIS A 737 1.82 -40.14 -4.23
C HIS A 737 1.07 -39.50 -5.42
N GLY A 738 1.74 -38.68 -6.21
CA GLY A 738 1.21 -37.93 -7.37
C GLY A 738 1.27 -36.43 -7.19
N PRO A 739 0.75 -35.67 -8.16
CA PRO A 739 0.62 -34.22 -8.07
C PRO A 739 -0.22 -33.79 -6.86
N ASN A 740 0.05 -32.61 -6.32
CA ASN A 740 -0.71 -31.98 -5.21
C ASN A 740 -1.34 -30.64 -5.61
N GLU A 741 -1.09 -30.19 -6.83
CA GLU A 741 -1.70 -28.97 -7.36
C GLU A 741 -2.26 -29.21 -8.75
N VAL A 742 -3.34 -28.49 -9.09
CA VAL A 742 -3.89 -28.40 -10.45
C VAL A 742 -4.05 -26.94 -10.82
N TRP A 743 -3.45 -26.57 -11.94
CA TRP A 743 -3.50 -25.21 -12.47
C TRP A 743 -4.48 -25.14 -13.62
N LEU A 744 -5.31 -24.10 -13.64
CA LEU A 744 -6.46 -24.00 -14.53
C LEU A 744 -6.34 -22.75 -15.40
N GLN A 745 -6.48 -22.93 -16.71
CA GLN A 745 -6.69 -21.86 -17.67
C GLN A 745 -8.20 -21.66 -17.86
N MET A 746 -8.68 -20.48 -17.53
CA MET A 746 -10.08 -20.13 -17.56
C MET A 746 -10.28 -18.64 -17.83
N ASP A 747 -11.53 -18.20 -17.95
CA ASP A 747 -11.84 -16.78 -18.02
C ASP A 747 -11.56 -16.07 -16.68
N GLN A 748 -10.80 -14.99 -16.73
CA GLN A 748 -10.42 -14.20 -15.57
C GLN A 748 -11.55 -13.26 -15.15
N SER A 749 -12.65 -13.84 -14.67
CA SER A 749 -13.73 -13.06 -14.07
C SER A 749 -14.06 -13.60 -12.68
N GLN A 750 -14.30 -12.73 -11.70
CA GLN A 750 -14.61 -13.13 -10.33
C GLN A 750 -15.80 -14.10 -10.24
N PRO A 751 -16.93 -13.86 -10.95
CA PRO A 751 -18.05 -14.82 -10.91
C PRO A 751 -17.72 -16.22 -11.45
N ALA A 752 -16.80 -16.31 -12.41
CA ALA A 752 -16.36 -17.60 -12.94
C ALA A 752 -15.47 -18.35 -11.93
N ILE A 753 -14.56 -17.63 -11.28
CA ILE A 753 -13.70 -18.17 -10.22
C ILE A 753 -14.55 -18.68 -9.05
N ASP A 754 -15.46 -17.84 -8.53
CA ASP A 754 -16.32 -18.18 -7.39
C ASP A 754 -17.18 -19.42 -7.67
N ARG A 755 -17.69 -19.56 -8.90
CA ARG A 755 -18.45 -20.72 -9.31
C ARG A 755 -17.62 -21.99 -9.33
N ILE A 756 -16.39 -21.92 -9.81
CA ILE A 756 -15.48 -23.08 -9.82
C ILE A 756 -15.09 -23.46 -8.39
N LEU A 757 -14.76 -22.50 -7.55
CA LEU A 757 -14.42 -22.75 -6.15
C LEU A 757 -15.59 -23.36 -5.39
N TYR A 758 -16.82 -22.89 -5.59
CA TYR A 758 -18.02 -23.49 -5.00
C TYR A 758 -18.18 -24.97 -5.37
N LEU A 759 -17.95 -25.32 -6.65
CA LEU A 759 -18.03 -26.71 -7.12
C LEU A 759 -16.87 -27.55 -6.61
N ALA A 760 -15.66 -27.01 -6.59
CA ALA A 760 -14.46 -27.71 -6.13
C ALA A 760 -14.53 -28.01 -4.61
N HIS A 761 -15.08 -27.13 -3.80
CA HIS A 761 -15.25 -27.37 -2.36
C HIS A 761 -16.27 -28.51 -2.04
N GLN A 762 -17.04 -28.97 -3.03
CA GLN A 762 -17.90 -30.16 -2.87
C GLN A 762 -17.15 -31.47 -3.03
N TRP A 763 -15.88 -31.43 -3.47
CA TRP A 763 -15.07 -32.63 -3.62
C TRP A 763 -14.59 -33.16 -2.26
N PRO A 764 -14.36 -34.48 -2.15
CA PRO A 764 -13.81 -35.07 -0.93
C PRO A 764 -12.29 -34.82 -0.81
N ARG A 765 -11.90 -33.56 -0.89
CA ARG A 765 -10.53 -33.06 -0.79
C ARG A 765 -10.52 -31.76 0.00
N THR A 766 -9.43 -31.52 0.71
CA THR A 766 -9.14 -30.19 1.23
C THR A 766 -8.54 -29.35 0.09
N ILE A 767 -9.16 -28.20 -0.18
CA ILE A 767 -8.77 -27.35 -1.31
C ILE A 767 -8.26 -26.01 -0.79
N GLN A 768 -7.05 -25.66 -1.25
CA GLN A 768 -6.50 -24.32 -1.15
C GLN A 768 -6.54 -23.66 -2.52
N SER A 769 -7.03 -22.45 -2.62
CA SER A 769 -7.12 -21.76 -3.90
C SER A 769 -6.22 -20.54 -3.93
N PHE A 770 -5.55 -20.35 -5.07
CA PHE A 770 -4.75 -19.16 -5.38
C PHE A 770 -5.27 -18.55 -6.69
N GLN A 771 -5.76 -17.34 -6.60
CA GLN A 771 -6.41 -16.67 -7.72
C GLN A 771 -5.42 -15.76 -8.44
N GLY A 772 -5.31 -15.90 -9.75
CA GLY A 772 -4.50 -15.03 -10.61
C GLY A 772 -5.20 -13.70 -10.95
N LEU A 773 -6.46 -13.57 -10.58
CA LEU A 773 -7.20 -12.32 -10.70
C LEU A 773 -7.05 -11.56 -9.38
N ALA A 774 -6.63 -10.32 -9.48
CA ALA A 774 -6.75 -9.40 -8.34
C ALA A 774 -8.24 -9.27 -7.99
N PRO A 775 -8.68 -9.58 -6.76
CA PRO A 775 -10.06 -9.36 -6.36
C PRO A 775 -10.50 -7.94 -6.69
N ALA A 776 -11.78 -7.74 -7.02
CA ALA A 776 -12.29 -6.41 -7.37
C ALA A 776 -12.05 -5.37 -6.25
N ASP A 777 -11.91 -5.85 -5.04
CA ASP A 777 -11.58 -5.10 -3.82
C ASP A 777 -10.09 -5.16 -3.43
N ALA A 778 -9.23 -5.84 -4.23
CA ALA A 778 -7.80 -5.95 -3.91
C ALA A 778 -7.10 -4.59 -3.82
N ALA A 779 -7.45 -3.65 -4.73
CA ALA A 779 -6.96 -2.28 -4.65
C ALA A 779 -7.54 -1.55 -3.43
N GLN A 780 -8.76 -1.90 -3.01
CA GLN A 780 -9.42 -1.35 -1.81
C GLN A 780 -8.87 -1.98 -0.53
N ASN A 781 -8.52 -3.27 -0.60
CA ASN A 781 -7.90 -4.01 0.50
C ASN A 781 -6.38 -3.75 0.58
N ASN A 782 -5.79 -3.16 -0.46
CA ASN A 782 -4.43 -2.63 -0.41
C ASN A 782 -4.49 -1.09 -0.30
N PRO A 783 -4.46 -0.56 0.92
CA PRO A 783 -4.61 0.85 1.17
C PRO A 783 -3.53 1.71 0.49
N LEU A 784 -2.33 1.17 0.24
CA LEU A 784 -1.27 1.87 -0.48
C LEU A 784 -1.67 2.15 -1.94
N SER A 785 -2.17 1.15 -2.65
CA SER A 785 -2.62 1.31 -4.04
C SER A 785 -3.80 2.27 -4.14
N SER A 786 -4.80 2.15 -3.24
CA SER A 786 -5.92 3.12 -3.18
C SER A 786 -5.44 4.54 -2.90
N GLY A 787 -4.45 4.70 -2.02
CA GLY A 787 -3.82 5.98 -1.73
C GLY A 787 -3.13 6.59 -2.96
N ILE A 788 -2.34 5.80 -3.67
CA ILE A 788 -1.66 6.24 -4.89
C ILE A 788 -2.69 6.66 -5.94
N TYR A 789 -3.69 5.81 -6.22
CA TYR A 789 -4.75 6.15 -7.19
C TYR A 789 -5.53 7.39 -6.78
N GLY A 790 -5.91 7.49 -5.51
CA GLY A 790 -6.70 8.58 -4.99
C GLY A 790 -5.94 9.91 -5.01
N VAL A 791 -4.71 9.92 -4.52
CA VAL A 791 -3.85 11.13 -4.51
C VAL A 791 -3.56 11.61 -5.91
N VAL A 792 -3.21 10.70 -6.82
CA VAL A 792 -2.94 11.03 -8.22
C VAL A 792 -4.19 11.55 -8.92
N SER A 793 -5.35 10.91 -8.72
CA SER A 793 -6.62 11.32 -9.35
C SER A 793 -7.12 12.66 -8.83
N VAL A 794 -7.14 12.85 -7.51
CA VAL A 794 -7.59 14.10 -6.87
C VAL A 794 -6.61 15.23 -7.19
N GLY A 795 -5.33 14.98 -7.07
CA GLY A 795 -4.29 15.95 -7.40
C GLY A 795 -4.36 16.39 -8.84
N PHE A 796 -4.60 15.46 -9.74
CA PHE A 796 -4.84 15.76 -11.15
C PHE A 796 -6.09 16.63 -11.36
N LEU A 797 -7.23 16.31 -10.76
CA LEU A 797 -8.45 17.10 -10.87
C LEU A 797 -8.23 18.55 -10.39
N ILE A 798 -7.51 18.72 -9.28
CA ILE A 798 -7.12 20.03 -8.76
C ILE A 798 -6.22 20.77 -9.76
N ALA A 799 -5.19 20.10 -10.28
CA ALA A 799 -4.27 20.68 -11.26
C ALA A 799 -5.00 21.10 -12.55
N ALA A 800 -5.89 20.26 -13.06
CA ALA A 800 -6.72 20.54 -14.23
C ALA A 800 -7.65 21.74 -13.99
N ALA A 801 -8.33 21.79 -12.83
CA ALA A 801 -9.18 22.90 -12.45
C ALA A 801 -8.39 24.22 -12.38
N LEU A 802 -7.17 24.20 -11.84
CA LEU A 802 -6.29 25.38 -11.80
C LEU A 802 -5.80 25.81 -13.16
N ALA A 803 -5.47 24.86 -14.03
CA ALA A 803 -5.09 25.17 -15.41
C ALA A 803 -6.24 25.82 -16.19
N LEU A 804 -7.45 25.29 -16.04
CA LEU A 804 -8.65 25.88 -16.64
C LEU A 804 -8.97 27.26 -16.09
N LEU A 805 -8.84 27.44 -14.76
CA LEU A 805 -9.02 28.73 -14.09
C LEU A 805 -7.96 29.75 -14.56
N GLY A 806 -6.71 29.30 -14.68
CA GLY A 806 -5.60 30.10 -15.23
C GLY A 806 -5.86 30.50 -16.68
N PHE A 807 -6.33 29.58 -17.50
CA PHE A 807 -6.71 29.86 -18.90
C PHE A 807 -7.85 30.85 -19.00
N LEU A 808 -8.89 30.65 -18.19
CA LEU A 808 -10.05 31.56 -18.14
C LEU A 808 -9.66 32.97 -17.70
N THR A 809 -8.78 33.04 -16.70
CA THR A 809 -8.22 34.33 -16.23
C THR A 809 -7.39 35.03 -17.32
N TYR A 810 -6.53 34.28 -17.99
CA TYR A 810 -5.74 34.80 -19.09
C TYR A 810 -6.62 35.30 -20.24
N ALA A 811 -7.60 34.50 -20.66
CA ALA A 811 -8.52 34.84 -21.71
C ALA A 811 -9.31 36.11 -21.39
N TYR A 812 -9.83 36.23 -20.17
CA TYR A 812 -10.55 37.41 -19.66
C TYR A 812 -9.67 38.66 -19.64
N LEU A 813 -8.43 38.56 -19.14
CA LEU A 813 -7.50 39.68 -19.07
C LEU A 813 -7.01 40.15 -20.45
N THR A 814 -6.70 39.20 -21.34
CA THR A 814 -6.31 39.49 -22.71
C THR A 814 -7.42 40.20 -23.48
N LEU A 815 -8.66 39.78 -23.28
CA LEU A 815 -9.82 40.45 -23.86
C LEU A 815 -9.88 41.93 -23.43
N GLN A 816 -9.82 42.17 -22.11
CA GLN A 816 -9.92 43.55 -21.62
C GLN A 816 -8.77 44.47 -22.08
N GLN A 817 -7.56 43.90 -22.17
CA GLN A 817 -6.39 44.69 -22.67
C GLN A 817 -6.49 45.01 -24.17
N ARG A 818 -7.09 44.12 -24.94
CA ARG A 818 -7.21 44.29 -26.39
C ARG A 818 -8.51 44.95 -26.86
N LEU A 819 -9.39 45.35 -25.94
CA LEU A 819 -10.65 46.00 -26.32
C LEU A 819 -10.41 47.28 -27.14
N SER A 820 -9.39 48.10 -26.77
CA SER A 820 -8.98 49.28 -27.51
C SER A 820 -8.37 48.93 -28.87
N GLU A 821 -7.51 47.93 -28.96
CA GLU A 821 -6.92 47.47 -30.22
C GLU A 821 -8.00 46.90 -31.16
N VAL A 822 -8.92 46.13 -30.65
CA VAL A 822 -10.08 45.59 -31.37
C VAL A 822 -10.99 46.72 -31.86
N ALA A 823 -11.19 47.75 -31.06
CA ALA A 823 -11.98 48.93 -31.49
C ALA A 823 -11.30 49.69 -32.64
N ILE A 824 -9.99 49.87 -32.57
CA ILE A 824 -9.19 50.48 -33.64
C ILE A 824 -9.22 49.63 -34.90
N LEU A 825 -8.96 48.34 -34.82
CA LEU A 825 -9.02 47.42 -35.97
C LEU A 825 -10.38 47.41 -36.64
N ARG A 826 -11.47 47.50 -35.84
CA ARG A 826 -12.84 47.62 -36.40
C ARG A 826 -13.10 48.99 -37.04
N ALA A 827 -12.56 50.05 -36.48
CA ALA A 827 -12.60 51.40 -37.10
C ALA A 827 -11.86 51.42 -38.44
N LEU A 828 -10.79 50.62 -38.58
CA LEU A 828 -10.05 50.42 -39.82
C LEU A 828 -10.74 49.44 -40.81
N GLY A 829 -11.94 48.94 -40.48
CA GLY A 829 -12.77 48.19 -41.43
C GLY A 829 -12.74 46.66 -41.26
N LEU A 830 -12.12 46.10 -40.21
CA LEU A 830 -12.19 44.63 -39.97
C LEU A 830 -13.59 44.20 -39.57
N SER A 831 -14.07 43.17 -40.24
CA SER A 831 -15.39 42.55 -39.93
C SER A 831 -15.36 41.84 -38.55
N ARG A 832 -16.53 41.65 -37.97
CA ARG A 832 -16.68 40.90 -36.72
C ARG A 832 -16.12 39.47 -36.84
N GLY A 833 -16.23 38.83 -37.99
CA GLY A 833 -15.69 37.51 -38.28
C GLY A 833 -14.17 37.50 -38.24
N GLN A 834 -13.52 38.49 -38.88
CA GLN A 834 -12.07 38.60 -38.92
C GLN A 834 -11.45 38.84 -37.56
N VAL A 835 -12.08 39.67 -36.71
CA VAL A 835 -11.63 39.87 -35.33
C VAL A 835 -11.80 38.59 -34.50
N ARG A 836 -12.92 37.89 -34.69
CA ARG A 836 -13.14 36.57 -34.04
C ARG A 836 -12.06 35.57 -34.47
N THR A 837 -11.79 35.46 -35.75
CA THR A 837 -10.74 34.55 -36.27
C THR A 837 -9.36 34.88 -35.69
N LEU A 838 -9.03 36.17 -35.58
CA LEU A 838 -7.74 36.61 -35.01
C LEU A 838 -7.59 36.12 -33.56
N LEU A 839 -8.58 36.35 -32.73
CA LEU A 839 -8.52 35.99 -31.31
C LEU A 839 -8.61 34.46 -31.10
N LEU A 840 -9.46 33.78 -31.84
CA LEU A 840 -9.60 32.32 -31.76
C LEU A 840 -8.32 31.62 -32.23
N PHE A 841 -7.75 32.03 -33.33
CA PHE A 841 -6.57 31.38 -33.89
C PHE A 841 -5.36 31.49 -32.96
N GLU A 842 -5.19 32.64 -32.33
CA GLU A 842 -4.16 32.82 -31.29
C GLU A 842 -4.37 31.80 -30.14
N GLN A 843 -5.55 31.69 -29.60
CA GLN A 843 -5.84 30.79 -28.49
C GLN A 843 -5.69 29.31 -28.88
N VAL A 844 -6.15 28.94 -30.06
CA VAL A 844 -6.03 27.57 -30.58
C VAL A 844 -4.55 27.20 -30.81
N PHE A 845 -3.76 28.10 -31.35
CA PHE A 845 -2.33 27.88 -31.55
C PHE A 845 -1.59 27.67 -30.23
N LEU A 846 -1.86 28.52 -29.23
CA LEU A 846 -1.25 28.39 -27.90
C LEU A 846 -1.66 27.07 -27.22
N LEU A 847 -2.93 26.72 -27.35
CA LEU A 847 -3.45 25.49 -26.77
C LEU A 847 -2.87 24.25 -27.46
N ALA A 848 -2.80 24.25 -28.79
CA ALA A 848 -2.18 23.16 -29.55
C ALA A 848 -0.70 22.97 -29.16
N THR A 849 0.03 24.08 -29.03
CA THR A 849 1.43 24.04 -28.57
C THR A 849 1.57 23.48 -27.15
N ALA A 850 0.68 23.87 -26.25
CA ALA A 850 0.67 23.40 -24.87
C ALA A 850 0.33 21.90 -24.79
N ILE A 851 -0.66 21.44 -25.57
CA ILE A 851 -1.07 20.03 -25.60
C ILE A 851 0.04 19.15 -26.18
N LEU A 852 0.57 19.50 -27.36
CA LEU A 852 1.64 18.73 -27.98
C LEU A 852 2.90 18.69 -27.11
N GLY A 853 3.29 19.85 -26.57
CA GLY A 853 4.42 19.95 -25.66
C GLY A 853 4.21 19.16 -24.36
N GLY A 854 3.00 19.20 -23.80
CA GLY A 854 2.63 18.45 -22.60
C GLY A 854 2.66 16.94 -22.80
N ILE A 855 2.17 16.47 -23.98
CA ILE A 855 2.24 15.05 -24.33
C ILE A 855 3.70 14.60 -24.45
N VAL A 856 4.52 15.31 -25.22
CA VAL A 856 5.92 14.96 -25.41
C VAL A 856 6.69 14.98 -24.08
N ALA A 857 6.53 16.07 -23.30
CA ALA A 857 7.20 16.19 -22.01
C ALA A 857 6.71 15.13 -21.00
N GLY A 858 5.42 14.81 -20.98
CA GLY A 858 4.83 13.81 -20.12
C GLY A 858 5.35 12.40 -20.42
N LEU A 859 5.35 12.01 -21.70
CA LEU A 859 5.88 10.73 -22.15
C LEU A 859 7.38 10.58 -21.87
N LEU A 860 8.17 11.63 -22.11
CA LEU A 860 9.61 11.64 -21.82
C LEU A 860 9.87 11.51 -20.32
N THR A 861 9.17 12.28 -19.49
CA THR A 861 9.28 12.21 -18.03
C THR A 861 8.96 10.81 -17.52
N THR A 862 7.86 10.23 -17.99
CA THR A 862 7.45 8.88 -17.61
C THR A 862 8.51 7.84 -18.00
N ARG A 863 8.93 7.84 -19.25
CA ARG A 863 9.87 6.83 -19.76
C ARG A 863 11.23 6.88 -19.07
N LEU A 864 11.69 8.07 -18.69
CA LEU A 864 13.00 8.25 -18.06
C LEU A 864 13.01 7.98 -16.56
N PHE A 865 11.93 8.28 -15.84
CA PHE A 865 11.96 8.28 -14.38
C PHE A 865 11.18 7.12 -13.75
N LEU A 866 10.06 6.70 -14.36
CA LEU A 866 9.19 5.69 -13.76
C LEU A 866 9.89 4.35 -13.46
N PRO A 867 10.80 3.82 -14.30
CA PRO A 867 11.49 2.56 -14.01
C PRO A 867 12.39 2.59 -12.76
N TYR A 868 12.76 3.76 -12.30
CA TYR A 868 13.71 3.95 -11.20
C TYR A 868 13.04 4.53 -9.95
N MET A 869 11.70 4.65 -9.93
CA MET A 869 11.00 5.15 -8.75
C MET A 869 10.96 4.10 -7.63
N PRO A 870 11.00 4.51 -6.34
CA PRO A 870 10.95 3.59 -5.19
C PRO A 870 9.71 2.69 -5.14
N ILE A 871 8.65 3.04 -5.84
CA ILE A 871 7.42 2.25 -5.99
C ILE A 871 7.73 0.89 -6.64
N ALA A 872 8.79 0.82 -7.46
CA ALA A 872 9.19 -0.38 -8.18
C ALA A 872 10.18 -1.28 -7.41
N ALA A 873 10.63 -0.88 -6.22
CA ALA A 873 11.65 -1.62 -5.47
C ALA A 873 11.05 -2.84 -4.76
N ASN A 874 11.75 -4.00 -4.86
CA ASN A 874 11.44 -5.26 -4.16
C ASN A 874 10.09 -5.92 -4.50
N VAL A 875 9.49 -5.60 -5.65
CA VAL A 875 8.26 -6.25 -6.12
C VAL A 875 8.61 -7.45 -7.01
N VAL A 876 8.00 -8.59 -6.73
CA VAL A 876 8.10 -9.79 -7.56
C VAL A 876 6.73 -10.09 -8.17
N PRO A 877 6.61 -10.16 -9.49
CA PRO A 877 7.64 -9.99 -10.54
C PRO A 877 8.10 -8.54 -10.71
N PRO A 878 9.24 -8.31 -11.39
CA PRO A 878 9.77 -6.96 -11.59
C PRO A 878 8.78 -6.08 -12.34
N PHE A 879 8.80 -4.82 -11.99
CA PHE A 879 7.90 -3.80 -12.47
C PHE A 879 8.07 -3.54 -13.99
N LEU A 880 7.01 -3.66 -14.77
CA LEU A 880 7.01 -3.33 -16.20
C LEU A 880 6.36 -1.99 -16.44
N VAL A 881 7.09 -1.08 -17.10
CA VAL A 881 6.54 0.21 -17.53
C VAL A 881 5.79 0.04 -18.84
N VAL A 882 4.51 -0.26 -18.74
CA VAL A 882 3.60 -0.33 -19.89
C VAL A 882 2.82 0.99 -19.98
N MET A 883 2.87 1.67 -21.15
CA MET A 883 2.12 2.91 -21.34
C MET A 883 0.61 2.63 -21.47
N PRO A 884 -0.23 3.13 -20.56
CA PRO A 884 -1.69 2.95 -20.65
C PRO A 884 -2.29 3.94 -21.65
N TRP A 885 -2.10 3.68 -22.95
CA TRP A 885 -2.54 4.57 -24.03
C TRP A 885 -4.02 4.95 -23.97
N SER A 886 -4.88 4.05 -23.49
CA SER A 886 -6.30 4.34 -23.30
C SER A 886 -6.54 5.41 -22.23
N ALA A 887 -5.87 5.32 -21.07
CA ALA A 887 -5.99 6.29 -20.01
C ALA A 887 -5.37 7.64 -20.40
N VAL A 888 -4.19 7.64 -21.06
CA VAL A 888 -3.55 8.85 -21.58
C VAL A 888 -4.42 9.52 -22.64
N GLY A 889 -4.99 8.74 -23.56
CA GLY A 889 -5.89 9.25 -24.60
C GLY A 889 -7.18 9.85 -24.04
N ALA A 890 -7.83 9.17 -23.11
CA ALA A 890 -9.02 9.65 -22.42
C ALA A 890 -8.73 10.96 -21.66
N PHE A 891 -7.59 11.03 -21.00
CA PHE A 891 -7.13 12.22 -20.30
C PHE A 891 -6.91 13.42 -21.24
N VAL A 892 -6.15 13.25 -22.31
CA VAL A 892 -5.88 14.33 -23.28
C VAL A 892 -7.20 14.79 -23.92
N LEU A 893 -8.12 13.86 -24.23
CA LEU A 893 -9.44 14.18 -24.76
C LEU A 893 -10.28 14.99 -23.76
N ALA A 894 -10.30 14.59 -22.49
CA ALA A 894 -11.04 15.30 -21.45
C ALA A 894 -10.53 16.74 -21.28
N MET A 895 -9.20 16.94 -21.27
CA MET A 895 -8.60 18.25 -21.22
C MET A 895 -8.89 19.08 -22.46
N LEU A 896 -8.85 18.48 -23.65
CA LEU A 896 -9.20 19.15 -24.91
C LEU A 896 -10.65 19.65 -24.88
N ILE A 897 -11.60 18.79 -24.46
CA ILE A 897 -13.01 19.15 -24.32
C ILE A 897 -13.17 20.30 -23.32
N ALA A 898 -12.53 20.23 -22.17
CA ALA A 898 -12.60 21.28 -21.15
C ALA A 898 -12.05 22.62 -21.69
N PHE A 899 -10.92 22.64 -22.40
CA PHE A 899 -10.36 23.84 -23.01
C PHE A 899 -11.26 24.39 -24.13
N VAL A 900 -11.85 23.54 -24.98
CA VAL A 900 -12.78 23.95 -26.04
C VAL A 900 -14.04 24.56 -25.43
N LEU A 901 -14.52 24.03 -24.33
CA LEU A 901 -15.67 24.55 -23.58
C LEU A 901 -15.35 25.94 -23.02
N VAL A 902 -14.20 26.15 -22.37
CA VAL A 902 -13.76 27.45 -21.87
C VAL A 902 -13.57 28.44 -23.04
N LEU A 903 -12.99 28.00 -24.16
CA LEU A 903 -12.82 28.81 -25.34
C LEU A 903 -14.17 29.24 -25.94
N SER A 904 -15.16 28.37 -25.99
CA SER A 904 -16.50 28.67 -26.49
C SER A 904 -17.22 29.69 -25.59
N VAL A 905 -17.10 29.57 -24.27
CA VAL A 905 -17.59 30.56 -23.28
C VAL A 905 -16.93 31.89 -23.50
N HIS A 906 -15.60 31.92 -23.68
CA HIS A 906 -14.84 33.13 -23.94
C HIS A 906 -15.33 33.85 -25.20
N VAL A 907 -15.52 33.12 -26.29
CA VAL A 907 -16.03 33.68 -27.57
C VAL A 907 -17.44 34.23 -27.43
N THR A 908 -18.31 33.54 -26.73
CA THR A 908 -19.67 34.01 -26.49
C THR A 908 -19.71 35.29 -25.65
N LEU A 909 -18.85 35.41 -24.67
CA LEU A 909 -18.70 36.64 -23.89
C LEU A 909 -18.17 37.80 -24.76
N LEU A 910 -17.19 37.55 -25.64
CA LEU A 910 -16.68 38.50 -26.62
C LEU A 910 -17.74 39.09 -27.52
N LEU A 911 -18.62 38.23 -28.05
CA LEU A 911 -19.69 38.64 -28.97
C LEU A 911 -20.79 39.50 -28.31
N ARG A 912 -20.95 39.40 -26.97
CA ARG A 912 -21.91 40.19 -26.18
C ARG A 912 -21.42 41.60 -25.82
N VAL A 913 -20.11 41.91 -25.96
CA VAL A 913 -19.55 43.22 -25.64
C VAL A 913 -20.04 44.27 -26.70
N GLN A 914 -20.89 45.18 -26.25
CA GLN A 914 -21.40 46.27 -27.07
C GLN A 914 -20.33 47.34 -27.25
N LEU A 915 -19.82 47.54 -28.50
CA LEU A 915 -18.75 48.50 -28.82
C LEU A 915 -19.07 49.94 -28.43
N GLY A 916 -20.36 50.34 -28.41
CA GLY A 916 -20.79 51.68 -28.05
C GLY A 916 -20.46 52.09 -26.59
N ARG A 917 -20.27 51.08 -25.68
CA ARG A 917 -19.83 51.36 -24.33
C ARG A 917 -18.31 51.52 -24.21
N VAL A 918 -17.53 50.86 -25.05
CA VAL A 918 -16.07 50.86 -25.02
C VAL A 918 -15.50 52.20 -25.53
N LEU A 919 -16.14 52.75 -26.55
CA LEU A 919 -15.75 54.04 -27.11
C LEU A 919 -16.03 55.23 -26.19
N ARG A 920 -17.10 55.15 -25.35
CA ARG A 920 -17.41 56.20 -24.33
C ARG A 920 -16.55 56.12 -23.07
N LEU A 921 -15.89 54.97 -22.80
CA LEU A 921 -15.00 54.80 -21.64
C LEU A 921 -13.54 55.18 -21.93
N GLY A 922 -13.19 55.48 -23.18
CA GLY A 922 -11.85 55.91 -23.59
C GLY A 922 -11.62 57.41 -23.49
N GLU A 923 -12.64 58.21 -23.15
CA GLU A 923 -12.57 59.65 -23.01
C GLU A 923 -12.55 60.12 -21.53
N GLY A 924 -12.42 59.19 -20.54
CA GLY A 924 -12.35 59.56 -19.12
C GLY A 924 -10.97 59.32 -18.50
#